data_5fc2b60c3be05a6c4b283e89f59634cb
#
_entry.id   5fc2b60c3be05a6c4b283e89f59634cb
#
_cell.length_a   1.000
_cell.length_b   1.000
_cell.length_c   1.000
_cell.angle_alpha   90.00
_cell.angle_beta   90.00
_cell.angle_gamma   90.00
#
_symmetry.space_group_name_H-M   'P 1'
#
loop_
_entity.id
_entity.type
_entity.pdbx_description
1 polymer ?
#
loop_
_entity_poly.entity_id
_entity_poly.type
_entity_poly.pdbx_seq_one_letter_code
_entity_poly.pdbx_strand_id
1 'polypeptide(L)'
;VTITAEQMQARGFTTVAQALQQSSLSVGSVQGAQFSGGFTQGAQTLSLFGLPPGFVKYLIDGRPMGNFPALYNGSDVFNNLSSIPIEMVDHIDILPGGQSSLYGSDAIAGVINIVLKKKLDAPVLDVRYGWNSNGGGAARRVYLANSFNAGKFNMIAGVQFESTQPIWGYDRPLTAHANTNAAGGPIAERDYLDSDPTLGTNGYALADPNNCANTTAGFGGTTGLKYRPNSGYYCGSNVGTSPYTTLANESKTANLYTHATFDVNDNVQLYSDLLYNYQEQKWQPDGNDIWSTANSGLTFYDPTRAQYTDLQHLFSPEEVGGYQNSMSKQIENSYMFSLGGKGTFGQSDWDYDLGFTHSNDQTNERDYHAYTNAINSFYTNRVLGPDLTSTLGPDPQGLGVPVYEPNYAAFYTPITPADYRSFSGYFSTQGKTWDNMVRGQVTNASLFTLPGGDAGLAVVLEGGNQGWAYVPDPGYFNDQIYGYTASQGAGHRSRYAGTSELSFPLLQQLTLDVSGRRDSYDVSGNRINHNTYTISLEYRPFDSLLLRGKYGTAFKMPTLADEYSGSSGYYSTVTDYYTCAKLGYTGSNLGGCPAVYSQAGYFNSTQGNVNLKPITAKNWNYGVVWAPIPKFSLSVDYLHFDIKNEVGTLPADTISQENSLCLQGILDPTTPSCVNAINAITRNQFGAIQDIYTPKQNIAREQVNAITANLNYGVDIGLYGSLSFAGSYSDEFKHDQQPLAGDPFINYLTSPLYSTDFKSKVNASVTWSKGDWATTLYANRDGRSPNYLATVLNNYTAPGTGYVSAWVTYNASVQYSPTKNLTLSFLVNNLFNKMPPVDNSYPGYIVGPYNSTNYDVYGRQMYLEATYKFAKPG
;
A
#
# COMPACT_ATOMS: atom_id res chain seq x y z
N VAL A 1 -20.33 -1.13 9.65
CA VAL A 1 -20.21 -2.55 9.26
C VAL A 1 -19.32 -3.23 10.28
N THR A 2 -19.82 -4.34 10.89
CA THR A 2 -19.04 -5.11 11.87
C THR A 2 -18.69 -6.48 11.27
N ILE A 3 -17.44 -6.90 11.43
CA ILE A 3 -16.94 -8.23 11.05
C ILE A 3 -16.52 -8.94 12.34
N THR A 4 -17.22 -9.98 12.74
CA THR A 4 -16.92 -10.70 13.98
C THR A 4 -15.82 -11.75 13.81
N ALA A 5 -15.20 -12.20 14.92
CA ALA A 5 -14.20 -13.26 14.91
C ALA A 5 -14.74 -14.54 14.27
N GLU A 6 -16.00 -14.91 14.57
CA GLU A 6 -16.67 -16.09 14.00
C GLU A 6 -16.84 -15.94 12.48
N GLN A 7 -17.20 -14.75 12.00
CA GLN A 7 -17.32 -14.46 10.56
C GLN A 7 -15.96 -14.53 9.86
N MET A 8 -14.90 -14.03 10.50
CA MET A 8 -13.54 -14.11 9.94
C MET A 8 -13.10 -15.56 9.80
N GLN A 9 -13.28 -16.37 10.83
CA GLN A 9 -12.95 -17.79 10.81
C GLN A 9 -13.81 -18.56 9.79
N ALA A 10 -15.12 -18.35 9.81
CA ALA A 10 -16.06 -19.05 8.89
C ALA A 10 -15.77 -18.74 7.42
N ARG A 11 -15.35 -17.51 7.08
CA ARG A 11 -14.98 -17.11 5.71
C ARG A 11 -13.57 -17.53 5.31
N GLY A 12 -12.80 -18.12 6.20
CA GLY A 12 -11.45 -18.60 5.96
C GLY A 12 -10.39 -17.51 5.98
N PHE A 13 -10.67 -16.36 6.60
CA PHE A 13 -9.67 -15.29 6.73
C PHE A 13 -8.60 -15.67 7.75
N THR A 14 -7.36 -15.51 7.36
CA THR A 14 -6.20 -15.93 8.17
C THR A 14 -5.47 -14.75 8.80
N THR A 15 -5.72 -13.53 8.33
CA THR A 15 -5.14 -12.28 8.85
C THR A 15 -6.19 -11.18 8.92
N VAL A 16 -5.98 -10.19 9.79
CA VAL A 16 -6.82 -8.99 9.88
C VAL A 16 -6.79 -8.20 8.57
N ALA A 17 -5.60 -8.08 7.96
CA ALA A 17 -5.47 -7.43 6.67
C ALA A 17 -6.35 -8.09 5.60
N GLN A 18 -6.33 -9.42 5.50
CA GLN A 18 -7.17 -10.16 4.55
C GLN A 18 -8.67 -9.91 4.80
N ALA A 19 -9.12 -9.92 6.05
CA ALA A 19 -10.52 -9.67 6.40
C ALA A 19 -10.98 -8.28 5.94
N LEU A 20 -10.13 -7.27 6.08
CA LEU A 20 -10.40 -5.90 5.68
C LEU A 20 -10.29 -5.71 4.15
N GLN A 21 -9.27 -6.28 3.52
CA GLN A 21 -9.06 -6.21 2.08
C GLN A 21 -10.16 -6.91 1.28
N GLN A 22 -10.77 -7.94 1.86
CA GLN A 22 -11.94 -8.63 1.29
C GLN A 22 -13.25 -7.86 1.53
N SER A 23 -13.27 -6.82 2.36
CA SER A 23 -14.46 -5.96 2.50
C SER A 23 -14.88 -5.37 1.15
N SER A 24 -16.18 -5.27 0.90
CA SER A 24 -16.71 -4.64 -0.32
C SER A 24 -16.33 -3.15 -0.42
N LEU A 25 -15.98 -2.50 0.69
CA LEU A 25 -15.56 -1.09 0.73
C LEU A 25 -14.12 -0.88 0.24
N SER A 26 -13.31 -1.94 0.17
CA SER A 26 -11.93 -1.91 -0.31
C SER A 26 -11.90 -2.22 -1.80
N VAL A 27 -12.00 -1.20 -2.65
CA VAL A 27 -12.19 -1.35 -4.11
C VAL A 27 -10.88 -1.25 -4.92
N GLY A 28 -9.76 -0.92 -4.29
CA GLY A 28 -8.46 -0.83 -4.99
C GLY A 28 -7.32 -0.44 -4.08
N SER A 29 -6.16 -0.22 -4.65
CA SER A 29 -4.92 0.21 -3.97
C SER A 29 -4.62 -0.62 -2.73
N VAL A 30 -4.66 -1.94 -2.85
CA VAL A 30 -4.52 -2.88 -1.75
C VAL A 30 -3.10 -3.40 -1.72
N GLN A 31 -2.41 -3.22 -0.62
CA GLN A 31 -1.12 -3.85 -0.41
C GLN A 31 -1.30 -5.18 0.34
N GLY A 32 -1.07 -6.29 -0.36
CA GLY A 32 -1.13 -7.66 0.20
C GLY A 32 0.15 -8.07 0.93
N ALA A 33 0.16 -9.30 1.43
CA ALA A 33 1.28 -9.93 2.15
C ALA A 33 2.49 -10.24 1.26
N GLN A 34 2.36 -10.01 0.02
CA GLN A 34 3.41 -10.08 -0.96
C GLN A 34 3.63 -8.71 -1.49
N PHE A 35 4.39 -8.52 -2.33
CA PHE A 35 4.62 -7.39 -3.16
C PHE A 35 6.07 -6.97 -3.13
N SER A 36 6.90 -7.88 -3.60
CA SER A 36 8.31 -7.59 -3.82
C SER A 36 8.56 -6.44 -4.80
N GLY A 37 7.58 -6.04 -5.59
CA GLY A 37 7.65 -4.88 -6.48
C GLY A 37 7.13 -3.56 -5.89
N GLY A 38 6.64 -3.55 -4.64
CA GLY A 38 6.17 -2.32 -3.98
C GLY A 38 7.28 -1.60 -3.21
N PHE A 39 6.97 -0.42 -2.67
CA PHE A 39 7.90 0.38 -1.88
C PHE A 39 7.86 0.09 -0.37
N THR A 40 6.93 -0.76 0.09
CA THR A 40 6.69 -1.08 1.52
C THR A 40 6.37 -2.55 1.70
N GLN A 41 7.27 -3.42 1.24
CA GLN A 41 7.05 -4.86 1.11
C GLN A 41 6.79 -5.60 2.43
N GLY A 42 7.19 -5.04 3.55
CA GLY A 42 6.99 -5.63 4.87
C GLY A 42 5.63 -5.33 5.50
N ALA A 43 4.76 -4.58 4.85
CA ALA A 43 3.52 -4.08 5.43
C ALA A 43 2.28 -4.41 4.58
N GLN A 44 1.11 -4.41 5.21
CA GLN A 44 -0.19 -4.60 4.57
C GLN A 44 -1.13 -3.47 4.94
N THR A 45 -1.87 -2.95 3.97
CA THR A 45 -2.85 -1.90 4.17
C THR A 45 -4.02 -2.03 3.19
N LEU A 46 -4.97 -1.13 3.27
CA LEU A 46 -6.06 -1.01 2.31
C LEU A 46 -6.49 0.44 2.15
N SER A 47 -7.23 0.72 1.09
CA SER A 47 -7.98 1.95 0.90
C SER A 47 -9.48 1.69 0.98
N LEU A 48 -10.27 2.71 1.35
CA LEU A 48 -11.73 2.68 1.28
C LEU A 48 -12.16 3.59 0.13
N PHE A 49 -13.07 3.09 -0.72
CA PHE A 49 -13.64 3.85 -1.84
C PHE A 49 -12.59 4.40 -2.82
N GLY A 50 -11.50 3.66 -3.06
CA GLY A 50 -10.42 4.12 -3.93
C GLY A 50 -9.62 5.32 -3.43
N LEU A 51 -9.94 5.84 -2.23
CA LEU A 51 -9.20 6.95 -1.61
C LEU A 51 -7.87 6.47 -1.02
N PRO A 52 -6.85 7.33 -0.91
CA PRO A 52 -5.56 6.94 -0.37
C PRO A 52 -5.64 6.26 1.01
N PRO A 53 -4.78 5.27 1.32
CA PRO A 53 -4.80 4.55 2.61
C PRO A 53 -4.71 5.48 3.83
N GLY A 54 -3.99 6.59 3.72
CA GLY A 54 -3.87 7.59 4.78
C GLY A 54 -5.14 8.41 5.06
N PHE A 55 -6.25 8.19 4.33
CA PHE A 55 -7.55 8.83 4.59
C PHE A 55 -8.45 7.99 5.50
N VAL A 56 -7.97 6.85 5.96
CA VAL A 56 -8.64 5.97 6.92
C VAL A 56 -7.98 6.10 8.29
N LYS A 57 -8.77 6.32 9.32
CA LYS A 57 -8.30 6.30 10.71
C LYS A 57 -8.40 4.89 11.27
N TYR A 58 -7.25 4.33 11.67
CA TYR A 58 -7.21 3.02 12.32
C TYR A 58 -7.13 3.17 13.83
N LEU A 59 -7.98 2.41 14.54
CA LEU A 59 -8.03 2.36 15.99
C LEU A 59 -7.88 0.92 16.48
N ILE A 60 -7.26 0.75 17.63
CA ILE A 60 -7.28 -0.47 18.44
C ILE A 60 -7.96 -0.11 19.75
N ASP A 61 -9.10 -0.78 20.03
CA ASP A 61 -9.92 -0.51 21.21
C ASP A 61 -10.28 0.98 21.38
N GLY A 62 -10.61 1.67 20.27
CA GLY A 62 -10.96 3.08 20.24
C GLY A 62 -9.78 4.06 20.37
N ARG A 63 -8.54 3.58 20.36
CA ARG A 63 -7.32 4.40 20.47
C ARG A 63 -6.53 4.38 19.17
N PRO A 64 -5.93 5.51 18.74
CA PRO A 64 -5.20 5.58 17.47
C PRO A 64 -4.08 4.56 17.40
N MET A 65 -4.05 3.80 16.31
CA MET A 65 -2.97 2.90 15.97
C MET A 65 -1.76 3.69 15.48
N GLY A 66 -0.54 3.27 15.83
CA GLY A 66 0.71 3.86 15.34
C GLY A 66 0.85 3.75 13.81
N ASN A 67 1.51 4.73 13.21
CA ASN A 67 1.79 4.71 11.77
C ASN A 67 3.02 3.85 11.49
N PHE A 68 3.03 3.21 10.32
CA PHE A 68 4.20 2.52 9.79
C PHE A 68 5.26 3.55 9.36
N PRO A 69 6.56 3.33 9.61
CA PRO A 69 7.58 4.35 9.35
C PRO A 69 7.86 4.65 7.88
N ALA A 70 7.77 3.63 7.00
CA ALA A 70 7.95 3.82 5.57
C ALA A 70 6.66 4.36 4.92
N LEU A 71 6.81 5.00 3.76
CA LEU A 71 5.71 5.65 3.07
C LEU A 71 5.12 4.73 2.00
N TYR A 72 3.80 4.58 1.99
CA TYR A 72 3.09 3.90 0.91
C TYR A 72 3.33 4.62 -0.42
N ASN A 73 3.82 3.89 -1.43
CA ASN A 73 4.24 4.45 -2.72
C ASN A 73 5.16 5.69 -2.59
N GLY A 74 5.97 5.74 -1.53
CA GLY A 74 6.91 6.82 -1.28
C GLY A 74 6.28 8.17 -0.89
N SER A 75 4.96 8.24 -0.70
CA SER A 75 4.25 9.51 -0.45
C SER A 75 3.31 9.49 0.75
N ASP A 76 2.56 8.42 0.98
CA ASP A 76 1.48 8.39 1.97
C ASP A 76 1.85 7.64 3.25
N VAL A 77 1.49 8.23 4.38
CA VAL A 77 1.55 7.55 5.69
C VAL A 77 0.36 6.60 5.81
N PHE A 78 0.61 5.42 6.35
CA PHE A 78 -0.40 4.39 6.57
C PHE A 78 -0.12 3.57 7.85
N ASN A 79 -1.03 2.67 8.19
CA ASN A 79 -0.91 1.76 9.32
C ASN A 79 -0.69 0.33 8.80
N ASN A 80 0.25 -0.40 9.42
CA ASN A 80 0.53 -1.78 9.05
C ASN A 80 -0.43 -2.74 9.74
N LEU A 81 -1.33 -3.37 8.97
CA LEU A 81 -2.32 -4.31 9.47
C LEU A 81 -1.77 -5.73 9.67
N SER A 82 -0.59 -6.04 9.12
CA SER A 82 0.02 -7.36 9.29
C SER A 82 0.49 -7.63 10.72
N SER A 83 0.67 -6.57 11.51
CA SER A 83 1.13 -6.65 12.89
C SER A 83 0.04 -7.07 13.90
N ILE A 84 -1.23 -7.19 13.48
CA ILE A 84 -2.35 -7.45 14.38
C ILE A 84 -2.70 -8.94 14.40
N PRO A 85 -2.58 -9.62 15.58
CA PRO A 85 -2.88 -11.05 15.69
C PRO A 85 -4.39 -11.31 15.61
N ILE A 86 -4.84 -12.02 14.59
CA ILE A 86 -6.26 -12.24 14.29
C ILE A 86 -6.98 -12.99 15.43
N GLU A 87 -6.30 -13.91 16.12
CA GLU A 87 -6.90 -14.71 17.21
C GLU A 87 -7.23 -13.87 18.45
N MET A 88 -6.62 -12.71 18.59
CA MET A 88 -6.88 -11.77 19.69
C MET A 88 -8.01 -10.80 19.37
N VAL A 89 -8.45 -10.73 18.13
CA VAL A 89 -9.54 -9.86 17.69
C VAL A 89 -10.89 -10.45 18.10
N ASP A 90 -11.74 -9.62 18.67
CA ASP A 90 -13.14 -9.92 18.95
C ASP A 90 -14.01 -9.58 17.74
N HIS A 91 -13.89 -8.36 17.25
CA HIS A 91 -14.55 -7.90 16.03
C HIS A 91 -13.83 -6.67 15.45
N ILE A 92 -14.19 -6.33 14.22
CA ILE A 92 -13.73 -5.13 13.52
C ILE A 92 -14.95 -4.30 13.15
N ASP A 93 -14.96 -3.03 13.58
CA ASP A 93 -15.97 -2.07 13.19
C ASP A 93 -15.43 -1.15 12.08
N ILE A 94 -16.18 -1.05 10.99
CA ILE A 94 -15.91 -0.12 9.89
C ILE A 94 -17.02 0.93 9.87
N LEU A 95 -16.63 2.19 10.08
CA LEU A 95 -17.48 3.36 10.06
C LEU A 95 -17.18 4.17 8.79
N PRO A 96 -17.89 3.96 7.68
CA PRO A 96 -17.62 4.65 6.43
C PRO A 96 -18.03 6.13 6.49
N GLY A 97 -17.39 6.95 5.64
CA GLY A 97 -17.63 8.38 5.55
C GLY A 97 -16.89 9.21 6.61
N GLY A 98 -16.95 10.53 6.47
CA GLY A 98 -16.22 11.45 7.33
C GLY A 98 -16.59 11.32 8.81
N GLN A 99 -15.58 11.13 9.65
CA GLN A 99 -15.70 10.91 11.09
C GLN A 99 -14.81 11.84 11.92
N SER A 100 -14.24 12.89 11.30
CA SER A 100 -13.23 13.73 11.97
C SER A 100 -13.78 14.54 13.14
N SER A 101 -15.07 14.81 13.20
CA SER A 101 -15.68 15.47 14.35
C SER A 101 -15.63 14.67 15.65
N LEU A 102 -15.40 13.35 15.57
CA LEU A 102 -15.25 12.46 16.72
C LEU A 102 -13.82 11.96 16.86
N TYR A 103 -13.16 11.63 15.76
CA TYR A 103 -11.88 10.91 15.75
C TYR A 103 -10.70 11.76 15.27
N GLY A 104 -10.94 13.02 14.85
CA GLY A 104 -9.90 13.97 14.43
C GLY A 104 -9.32 13.70 13.05
N SER A 105 -8.04 14.04 12.87
CA SER A 105 -7.32 13.88 11.61
C SER A 105 -7.36 12.45 11.08
N ASP A 106 -7.31 12.32 9.75
CA ASP A 106 -7.21 11.08 8.95
C ASP A 106 -8.55 10.34 8.75
N ALA A 107 -9.63 10.73 9.42
CA ALA A 107 -10.94 10.12 9.33
C ALA A 107 -11.80 10.72 8.19
N ILE A 108 -11.25 10.81 6.95
CA ILE A 108 -11.95 11.33 5.76
C ILE A 108 -12.81 10.25 5.11
N ALA A 109 -12.21 9.11 4.75
CA ALA A 109 -12.90 7.99 4.12
C ALA A 109 -13.68 7.14 5.14
N GLY A 110 -13.19 7.10 6.36
CA GLY A 110 -13.83 6.37 7.45
C GLY A 110 -12.90 6.09 8.63
N VAL A 111 -13.44 5.32 9.58
CA VAL A 111 -12.71 4.79 10.73
C VAL A 111 -12.83 3.28 10.75
N ILE A 112 -11.73 2.61 11.01
CA ILE A 112 -11.67 1.17 11.26
C ILE A 112 -11.20 0.97 12.69
N ASN A 113 -12.07 0.41 13.54
CA ASN A 113 -11.75 0.11 14.93
C ASN A 113 -11.64 -1.40 15.12
N ILE A 114 -10.45 -1.86 15.49
CA ILE A 114 -10.16 -3.26 15.75
C ILE A 114 -10.29 -3.47 17.25
N VAL A 115 -11.32 -4.20 17.65
CA VAL A 115 -11.62 -4.47 19.06
C VAL A 115 -11.00 -5.80 19.45
N LEU A 116 -10.20 -5.78 20.51
CA LEU A 116 -9.51 -6.97 21.00
C LEU A 116 -10.34 -7.66 22.12
N LYS A 117 -10.16 -8.96 22.26
CA LYS A 117 -10.83 -9.75 23.30
C LYS A 117 -10.46 -9.25 24.70
N LYS A 118 -11.44 -9.01 25.55
CA LYS A 118 -11.25 -8.50 26.94
C LYS A 118 -11.39 -9.59 28.01
N LYS A 119 -11.92 -10.75 27.64
CA LYS A 119 -12.06 -11.92 28.52
C LYS A 119 -12.11 -13.20 27.70
N LEU A 120 -11.77 -14.30 28.33
CA LEU A 120 -11.95 -15.66 27.81
C LEU A 120 -12.69 -16.48 28.85
N ASP A 121 -13.57 -17.36 28.39
CA ASP A 121 -14.30 -18.27 29.27
C ASP A 121 -13.42 -19.41 29.80
N ALA A 122 -12.37 -19.76 29.08
CA ALA A 122 -11.41 -20.80 29.40
C ALA A 122 -10.06 -20.51 28.75
N PRO A 123 -8.95 -21.07 29.24
CA PRO A 123 -7.68 -21.07 28.51
C PRO A 123 -7.84 -21.70 27.12
N VAL A 124 -7.21 -21.14 26.12
CA VAL A 124 -7.32 -21.57 24.71
C VAL A 124 -5.94 -21.90 24.16
N LEU A 125 -5.83 -23.04 23.50
CA LEU A 125 -4.73 -23.35 22.61
C LEU A 125 -5.31 -23.54 21.20
N ASP A 126 -4.77 -22.80 20.23
CA ASP A 126 -5.09 -22.95 18.81
C ASP A 126 -3.82 -23.27 18.03
N VAL A 127 -3.89 -24.25 17.16
CA VAL A 127 -2.79 -24.66 16.28
C VAL A 127 -3.32 -24.75 14.86
N ARG A 128 -2.66 -24.07 13.92
CA ARG A 128 -2.99 -24.09 12.48
C ARG A 128 -1.80 -24.47 11.64
N TYR A 129 -2.03 -25.33 10.67
CA TYR A 129 -1.09 -25.66 9.60
C TYR A 129 -1.73 -25.44 8.25
N GLY A 130 -1.04 -24.71 7.37
CA GLY A 130 -1.50 -24.37 6.03
C GLY A 130 -0.52 -24.78 4.95
N TRP A 131 -1.04 -25.07 3.76
CA TRP A 131 -0.25 -25.38 2.57
C TRP A 131 -0.98 -24.93 1.30
N ASN A 132 -0.25 -24.76 0.22
CA ASN A 132 -0.80 -24.44 -1.11
C ASN A 132 -0.78 -25.66 -2.02
N SER A 133 -1.83 -25.79 -2.85
CA SER A 133 -1.89 -26.87 -3.84
C SER A 133 -0.83 -26.74 -4.95
N ASN A 134 -0.35 -25.53 -5.19
CA ASN A 134 0.64 -25.22 -6.25
C ASN A 134 2.07 -25.10 -5.70
N GLY A 135 2.31 -25.42 -4.43
CA GLY A 135 3.62 -25.26 -3.79
C GLY A 135 3.87 -23.87 -3.20
N GLY A 136 4.89 -23.76 -2.35
CA GLY A 136 5.24 -22.55 -1.61
C GLY A 136 4.23 -22.17 -0.53
N GLY A 137 4.51 -21.13 0.27
CA GLY A 137 3.57 -20.51 1.18
C GLY A 137 3.04 -21.40 2.33
N ALA A 138 3.78 -22.43 2.75
CA ALA A 138 3.37 -23.24 3.91
C ALA A 138 3.36 -22.36 5.16
N ALA A 139 2.27 -22.41 5.92
CA ALA A 139 2.04 -21.57 7.10
C ALA A 139 1.84 -22.41 8.36
N ARG A 140 2.33 -21.90 9.49
CA ARG A 140 2.18 -22.51 10.80
C ARG A 140 1.84 -21.44 11.81
N ARG A 141 0.82 -21.65 12.64
CA ARG A 141 0.44 -20.75 13.72
C ARG A 141 0.21 -21.51 15.00
N VAL A 142 0.64 -20.92 16.10
CA VAL A 142 0.30 -21.37 17.45
C VAL A 142 -0.18 -20.15 18.22
N TYR A 143 -1.35 -20.24 18.84
CA TYR A 143 -1.92 -19.23 19.71
C TYR A 143 -2.25 -19.86 21.07
N LEU A 144 -1.87 -19.18 22.12
CA LEU A 144 -2.17 -19.55 23.50
C LEU A 144 -2.66 -18.32 24.24
N ALA A 145 -3.80 -18.43 24.91
CA ALA A 145 -4.33 -17.36 25.74
C ALA A 145 -5.05 -17.88 26.97
N ASN A 146 -5.05 -17.06 28.01
CA ASN A 146 -5.73 -17.34 29.27
C ASN A 146 -6.27 -16.08 29.92
N SER A 147 -7.33 -16.22 30.71
CA SER A 147 -7.84 -15.20 31.63
C SER A 147 -7.52 -15.57 33.07
N PHE A 148 -7.05 -14.58 33.80
CA PHE A 148 -6.74 -14.68 35.24
C PHE A 148 -7.68 -13.76 36.02
N ASN A 149 -8.30 -14.31 37.05
CA ASN A 149 -9.20 -13.55 37.91
C ASN A 149 -8.74 -13.74 39.37
N ALA A 150 -8.46 -12.67 40.08
CA ALA A 150 -8.03 -12.68 41.46
C ALA A 150 -8.77 -11.56 42.22
N GLY A 151 -9.99 -11.83 42.63
CA GLY A 151 -10.86 -10.85 43.32
C GLY A 151 -11.14 -9.63 42.48
N LYS A 152 -10.55 -8.49 42.80
CA LYS A 152 -10.71 -7.21 42.07
C LYS A 152 -9.83 -7.09 40.84
N PHE A 153 -8.90 -8.00 40.65
CA PHE A 153 -7.99 -8.01 39.49
C PHE A 153 -8.42 -9.03 38.44
N ASN A 154 -8.56 -8.57 37.22
CA ASN A 154 -8.84 -9.41 36.07
C ASN A 154 -7.79 -9.13 34.99
N MET A 155 -7.32 -10.18 34.32
CA MET A 155 -6.34 -10.07 33.25
C MET A 155 -6.59 -11.12 32.19
N ILE A 156 -6.50 -10.75 30.92
CA ILE A 156 -6.30 -11.67 29.81
C ILE A 156 -4.89 -11.49 29.29
N ALA A 157 -4.23 -12.58 28.97
CA ALA A 157 -2.95 -12.59 28.27
C ALA A 157 -2.99 -13.61 27.12
N GLY A 158 -2.44 -13.25 25.98
CA GLY A 158 -2.34 -14.12 24.83
C GLY A 158 -1.03 -13.91 24.07
N VAL A 159 -0.50 -15.01 23.52
CA VAL A 159 0.66 -15.01 22.64
C VAL A 159 0.33 -15.74 21.36
N GLN A 160 0.80 -15.20 20.23
CA GLN A 160 0.67 -15.85 18.93
C GLN A 160 2.03 -15.89 18.24
N PHE A 161 2.36 -17.05 17.68
CA PHE A 161 3.51 -17.24 16.83
C PHE A 161 3.03 -17.72 15.47
N GLU A 162 3.50 -17.10 14.41
CA GLU A 162 3.18 -17.50 13.05
C GLU A 162 4.44 -17.47 12.18
N SER A 163 4.52 -18.43 11.25
CA SER A 163 5.58 -18.51 10.25
C SER A 163 4.99 -18.92 8.92
N THR A 164 5.32 -18.17 7.87
CA THR A 164 4.89 -18.45 6.50
C THR A 164 6.11 -18.54 5.60
N GLN A 165 6.19 -19.58 4.79
CA GLN A 165 7.22 -19.73 3.77
C GLN A 165 6.89 -18.86 2.56
N PRO A 166 7.90 -18.41 1.78
CA PRO A 166 7.63 -17.60 0.59
C PRO A 166 6.93 -18.43 -0.49
N ILE A 167 6.23 -17.74 -1.38
CA ILE A 167 5.79 -18.26 -2.66
C ILE A 167 6.68 -17.61 -3.71
N TRP A 168 7.35 -18.41 -4.51
CA TRP A 168 8.20 -17.94 -5.58
C TRP A 168 7.45 -17.89 -6.91
N GLY A 169 7.94 -17.07 -7.84
CA GLY A 169 7.40 -16.99 -9.19
C GLY A 169 7.36 -18.34 -9.92
N TYR A 170 8.35 -19.20 -9.71
CA TYR A 170 8.39 -20.54 -10.30
C TYR A 170 7.31 -21.49 -9.75
N ASP A 171 6.70 -21.18 -8.60
CA ASP A 171 5.59 -21.96 -8.05
C ASP A 171 4.26 -21.72 -8.79
N ARG A 172 4.19 -20.74 -9.70
CA ARG A 172 2.94 -20.32 -10.36
C ARG A 172 3.07 -20.30 -11.87
N PRO A 173 2.12 -20.90 -12.61
CA PRO A 173 2.18 -20.94 -14.08
C PRO A 173 2.24 -19.57 -14.75
N LEU A 174 1.61 -18.53 -14.15
CA LEU A 174 1.59 -17.17 -14.70
C LEU A 174 2.94 -16.46 -14.60
N THR A 175 3.83 -16.89 -13.72
CA THR A 175 5.10 -16.24 -13.38
C THR A 175 6.32 -17.15 -13.57
N ALA A 176 6.10 -18.43 -13.90
CA ALA A 176 7.18 -19.41 -14.05
C ALA A 176 8.03 -19.23 -15.31
N HIS A 177 7.62 -18.35 -16.20
CA HIS A 177 8.32 -18.08 -17.46
C HIS A 177 8.33 -16.57 -17.73
N ALA A 178 9.29 -16.12 -18.52
CA ALA A 178 9.27 -14.77 -19.06
C ALA A 178 7.98 -14.57 -19.90
N ASN A 179 7.47 -13.38 -19.85
CA ASN A 179 6.10 -13.09 -20.27
C ASN A 179 5.90 -13.16 -21.78
N THR A 180 4.67 -13.47 -22.18
CA THR A 180 4.19 -13.32 -23.55
C THR A 180 3.64 -11.91 -23.75
N ASN A 181 4.00 -11.27 -24.87
CA ASN A 181 3.36 -10.01 -25.26
C ASN A 181 1.93 -10.24 -25.78
N ALA A 182 1.16 -9.16 -25.98
CA ALA A 182 -0.18 -9.20 -26.53
C ALA A 182 -0.29 -9.90 -27.90
N ALA A 183 0.83 -10.02 -28.63
CA ALA A 183 0.91 -10.74 -29.90
C ALA A 183 1.19 -12.26 -29.72
N GLY A 184 1.26 -12.75 -28.47
CA GLY A 184 1.38 -14.18 -28.14
C GLY A 184 2.77 -14.77 -28.24
N GLY A 185 3.81 -13.97 -28.44
CA GLY A 185 5.20 -14.42 -28.46
C GLY A 185 5.90 -14.20 -27.12
N PRO A 186 6.83 -15.08 -26.68
CA PRO A 186 7.61 -14.84 -25.49
C PRO A 186 8.52 -13.61 -25.71
N ILE A 187 8.52 -12.70 -24.75
CA ILE A 187 9.52 -11.63 -24.65
C ILE A 187 10.65 -12.20 -23.78
N ALA A 188 11.74 -12.58 -24.39
CA ALA A 188 12.93 -12.96 -23.64
C ALA A 188 13.52 -11.73 -22.94
N GLU A 189 13.96 -11.90 -21.70
CA GLU A 189 14.72 -10.88 -21.01
C GLU A 189 16.07 -10.67 -21.67
N ARG A 190 16.63 -9.48 -21.49
CA ARG A 190 17.90 -9.06 -22.07
C ARG A 190 19.00 -9.29 -21.05
N ASP A 191 19.53 -10.53 -21.02
CA ASP A 191 20.55 -10.90 -20.05
C ASP A 191 21.87 -10.19 -20.37
N TYR A 192 22.23 -10.14 -21.65
CA TYR A 192 23.35 -9.37 -22.18
C TYR A 192 22.88 -8.57 -23.39
N LEU A 193 22.97 -7.26 -23.28
CA LEU A 193 22.57 -6.33 -24.35
C LEU A 193 23.74 -5.45 -24.71
N ASP A 194 23.97 -5.33 -26.01
CA ASP A 194 24.80 -4.34 -26.66
C ASP A 194 23.89 -3.50 -27.56
N SER A 195 23.93 -2.20 -27.42
CA SER A 195 23.05 -1.30 -28.16
C SER A 195 23.72 0.01 -28.54
N ASP A 196 23.27 0.58 -29.66
CA ASP A 196 23.64 1.93 -30.05
C ASP A 196 22.59 2.91 -29.54
N PRO A 197 22.89 3.73 -28.55
CA PRO A 197 21.92 4.68 -27.96
C PRO A 197 21.46 5.75 -28.96
N THR A 198 22.21 6.01 -30.03
CA THR A 198 21.84 7.00 -31.06
C THR A 198 20.72 6.51 -31.99
N LEU A 199 20.52 5.19 -32.06
CA LEU A 199 19.48 4.55 -32.85
C LEU A 199 18.20 4.24 -32.07
N GLY A 200 18.14 4.59 -30.79
CA GLY A 200 16.99 4.36 -29.93
C GLY A 200 16.63 2.88 -29.81
N THR A 201 15.34 2.54 -29.92
CA THR A 201 14.85 1.15 -29.78
C THR A 201 15.28 0.20 -30.90
N ASN A 202 15.85 0.75 -31.98
CA ASN A 202 16.29 -0.02 -33.17
C ASN A 202 17.78 -0.39 -33.16
N GLY A 203 18.45 -0.16 -32.03
CA GLY A 203 19.88 -0.13 -31.95
C GLY A 203 20.53 -1.37 -31.32
N TYR A 204 19.91 -2.56 -31.29
CA TYR A 204 20.57 -3.75 -30.76
C TYR A 204 21.67 -4.25 -31.73
N ALA A 205 22.88 -4.34 -31.24
CA ALA A 205 24.05 -4.63 -32.04
C ALA A 205 24.92 -5.71 -31.37
N LEU A 206 24.52 -6.96 -31.48
CA LEU A 206 25.22 -8.09 -30.83
C LEU A 206 26.69 -8.16 -31.28
N ALA A 207 27.61 -7.92 -30.36
CA ALA A 207 29.05 -7.98 -30.57
C ALA A 207 29.70 -9.30 -30.09
N ASP A 208 28.92 -10.27 -29.64
CA ASP A 208 29.44 -11.55 -29.16
C ASP A 208 30.04 -12.36 -30.30
N PRO A 209 31.34 -12.64 -30.27
CA PRO A 209 32.03 -13.46 -31.29
C PRO A 209 31.52 -14.91 -31.32
N ASN A 210 30.89 -15.39 -30.26
CA ASN A 210 30.39 -16.76 -30.09
C ASN A 210 28.86 -16.89 -30.17
N ASN A 211 28.14 -15.83 -30.56
CA ASN A 211 26.67 -15.83 -30.67
C ASN A 211 25.96 -16.40 -29.43
N CYS A 212 26.30 -15.91 -28.27
CA CYS A 212 25.74 -16.29 -26.96
C CYS A 212 26.10 -17.71 -26.46
N ALA A 213 27.05 -18.42 -27.12
CA ALA A 213 27.35 -19.78 -26.74
C ALA A 213 27.95 -19.91 -25.31
N ASN A 214 28.65 -18.87 -24.83
CA ASN A 214 29.24 -18.86 -23.50
C ASN A 214 28.22 -18.48 -22.38
N THR A 215 27.09 -17.92 -22.74
CA THR A 215 26.09 -17.46 -21.76
C THR A 215 25.02 -18.49 -21.40
N THR A 216 25.11 -19.68 -22.04
CA THR A 216 24.05 -20.71 -22.01
C THR A 216 23.79 -21.33 -20.63
N ALA A 217 24.62 -21.11 -19.63
CA ALA A 217 24.38 -21.57 -18.27
C ALA A 217 23.38 -20.71 -17.50
N GLY A 218 23.13 -19.47 -17.95
CA GLY A 218 22.27 -18.52 -17.24
C GLY A 218 20.80 -18.90 -17.24
N PHE A 219 20.10 -18.50 -16.18
CA PHE A 219 18.67 -18.72 -15.96
C PHE A 219 18.23 -20.18 -16.19
N GLY A 220 18.91 -21.10 -15.50
CA GLY A 220 18.63 -22.53 -15.59
C GLY A 220 18.98 -23.16 -16.95
N GLY A 221 19.93 -22.59 -17.68
CA GLY A 221 20.32 -23.08 -19.00
C GLY A 221 19.48 -22.58 -20.17
N THR A 222 18.73 -21.48 -19.99
CA THR A 222 17.81 -20.96 -21.01
C THR A 222 18.30 -19.70 -21.72
N THR A 223 19.39 -19.10 -21.28
CA THR A 223 20.03 -17.96 -21.96
C THR A 223 20.62 -18.39 -23.30
N GLY A 224 20.41 -17.60 -24.33
CA GLY A 224 20.90 -17.87 -25.68
C GLY A 224 20.58 -16.74 -26.65
N LEU A 225 20.90 -16.94 -27.92
CA LEU A 225 20.64 -15.94 -28.96
C LEU A 225 19.14 -15.72 -29.15
N LYS A 226 18.73 -14.47 -29.01
CA LYS A 226 17.35 -14.00 -29.18
C LYS A 226 17.29 -12.89 -30.23
N TYR A 227 16.12 -12.72 -30.82
CA TYR A 227 15.85 -11.63 -31.78
C TYR A 227 14.61 -10.89 -31.35
N ARG A 228 14.68 -9.57 -31.32
CA ARG A 228 13.53 -8.69 -31.09
C ARG A 228 13.20 -7.93 -32.37
N PRO A 229 11.96 -8.05 -32.91
CA PRO A 229 11.54 -7.29 -34.08
C PRO A 229 11.78 -5.79 -33.89
N ASN A 230 12.30 -5.13 -34.91
CA ASN A 230 12.67 -3.71 -34.96
C ASN A 230 13.80 -3.29 -34.00
N SER A 231 14.43 -4.21 -33.30
CA SER A 231 15.54 -3.90 -32.38
C SER A 231 16.83 -4.65 -32.75
N GLY A 232 16.80 -5.96 -32.94
CA GLY A 232 17.97 -6.73 -33.31
C GLY A 232 18.21 -7.96 -32.45
N TYR A 233 19.45 -8.48 -32.50
CA TYR A 233 19.88 -9.67 -31.78
C TYR A 233 20.49 -9.31 -30.41
N TYR A 234 20.30 -10.19 -29.42
CA TYR A 234 20.87 -10.10 -28.08
C TYR A 234 20.95 -11.48 -27.44
N CYS A 235 21.70 -11.60 -26.33
CA CYS A 235 21.66 -12.81 -25.52
C CYS A 235 20.62 -12.65 -24.40
N GLY A 236 19.65 -13.56 -24.34
CA GLY A 236 18.58 -13.45 -23.38
C GLY A 236 17.93 -14.78 -23.03
N SER A 237 17.06 -14.74 -22.00
CA SER A 237 16.35 -15.90 -21.47
C SER A 237 14.84 -15.78 -21.61
N ASN A 238 14.15 -16.87 -21.98
CA ASN A 238 12.71 -16.97 -21.93
C ASN A 238 12.16 -17.21 -20.52
N VAL A 239 13.03 -17.53 -19.57
CA VAL A 239 12.66 -17.71 -18.16
C VAL A 239 12.73 -16.38 -17.42
N GLY A 240 13.84 -15.65 -17.54
CA GLY A 240 14.03 -14.34 -16.95
C GLY A 240 14.01 -14.32 -15.41
N THR A 241 13.77 -13.17 -14.83
CA THR A 241 13.78 -12.92 -13.37
C THR A 241 12.47 -13.25 -12.67
N SER A 242 11.33 -13.18 -13.36
CA SER A 242 10.01 -13.41 -12.77
C SER A 242 9.87 -14.70 -11.95
N PRO A 243 10.40 -15.86 -12.37
CA PRO A 243 10.36 -17.08 -11.55
C PRO A 243 11.06 -16.97 -10.22
N TYR A 244 12.06 -16.12 -10.13
CA TYR A 244 12.92 -15.96 -8.95
C TYR A 244 12.52 -14.80 -8.05
N THR A 245 11.41 -14.15 -8.34
CA THR A 245 10.78 -13.11 -7.51
C THR A 245 9.85 -13.75 -6.49
N THR A 246 9.77 -13.23 -5.27
CA THR A 246 8.78 -13.69 -4.30
C THR A 246 7.41 -13.06 -4.59
N LEU A 247 6.40 -13.90 -4.72
CA LEU A 247 4.99 -13.52 -4.88
C LEU A 247 4.28 -13.36 -3.52
N ALA A 248 4.79 -14.04 -2.50
CA ALA A 248 4.49 -13.83 -1.10
C ALA A 248 5.78 -13.90 -0.31
N ASN A 249 5.93 -13.00 0.66
CA ASN A 249 7.13 -12.91 1.48
C ASN A 249 7.27 -14.11 2.44
N GLU A 250 8.49 -14.49 2.78
CA GLU A 250 8.74 -15.25 4.01
C GLU A 250 8.39 -14.34 5.19
N SER A 251 7.59 -14.84 6.14
CA SER A 251 7.21 -14.07 7.32
C SER A 251 7.34 -14.90 8.60
N LYS A 252 7.82 -14.27 9.66
CA LYS A 252 7.80 -14.81 11.03
C LYS A 252 7.30 -13.71 11.96
N THR A 253 6.26 -14.02 12.74
CA THR A 253 5.68 -13.07 13.68
C THR A 253 5.63 -13.66 15.08
N ALA A 254 5.76 -12.79 16.07
CA ALA A 254 5.53 -13.09 17.46
C ALA A 254 4.76 -11.93 18.10
N ASN A 255 3.56 -12.21 18.62
CA ASN A 255 2.68 -11.22 19.19
C ASN A 255 2.44 -11.53 20.65
N LEU A 256 2.33 -10.47 21.46
CA LEU A 256 1.88 -10.51 22.85
C LEU A 256 0.76 -9.51 23.03
N TYR A 257 -0.34 -9.94 23.61
CA TYR A 257 -1.42 -9.08 24.03
C TYR A 257 -1.74 -9.30 25.49
N THR A 258 -1.93 -8.21 26.24
CA THR A 258 -2.48 -8.24 27.60
C THR A 258 -3.51 -7.14 27.79
N HIS A 259 -4.57 -7.46 28.50
CA HIS A 259 -5.53 -6.50 29.01
C HIS A 259 -5.76 -6.81 30.48
N ALA A 260 -5.51 -5.84 31.35
CA ALA A 260 -5.68 -5.97 32.77
C ALA A 260 -6.63 -4.91 33.30
N THR A 261 -7.48 -5.27 34.27
CA THR A 261 -8.35 -4.35 34.99
C THR A 261 -8.23 -4.60 36.49
N PHE A 262 -8.37 -3.51 37.25
CA PHE A 262 -8.40 -3.55 38.69
C PHE A 262 -9.55 -2.70 39.23
N ASP A 263 -10.52 -3.32 39.90
CA ASP A 263 -11.69 -2.63 40.45
C ASP A 263 -11.28 -2.06 41.84
N VAL A 264 -10.95 -0.75 41.89
CA VAL A 264 -10.60 -0.08 43.16
C VAL A 264 -11.81 -0.09 44.08
N ASN A 265 -12.95 0.33 43.55
CA ASN A 265 -14.27 0.30 44.17
C ASN A 265 -15.34 0.25 43.08
N ASP A 266 -16.62 0.34 43.43
CA ASP A 266 -17.75 0.26 42.49
C ASP A 266 -17.76 1.39 41.45
N ASN A 267 -17.07 2.49 41.73
CA ASN A 267 -17.07 3.70 40.86
C ASN A 267 -15.73 3.93 40.15
N VAL A 268 -14.71 3.12 40.42
CA VAL A 268 -13.36 3.33 39.85
C VAL A 268 -12.76 1.99 39.42
N GLN A 269 -12.49 1.85 38.15
CA GLN A 269 -11.73 0.76 37.59
C GLN A 269 -10.48 1.29 36.87
N LEU A 270 -9.35 0.77 37.23
CA LEU A 270 -8.10 0.97 36.50
C LEU A 270 -7.98 -0.06 35.37
N TYR A 271 -7.36 0.31 34.26
CA TYR A 271 -7.08 -0.59 33.15
C TYR A 271 -5.68 -0.38 32.58
N SER A 272 -5.14 -1.44 31.98
CA SER A 272 -3.89 -1.40 31.21
C SER A 272 -4.00 -2.36 30.03
N ASP A 273 -3.59 -1.90 28.85
CA ASP A 273 -3.49 -2.69 27.63
C ASP A 273 -2.06 -2.67 27.11
N LEU A 274 -1.58 -3.79 26.62
CA LEU A 274 -0.32 -3.90 25.89
C LEU A 274 -0.55 -4.81 24.68
N LEU A 275 -0.26 -4.31 23.51
CA LEU A 275 -0.10 -5.09 22.27
C LEU A 275 1.33 -4.90 21.80
N TYR A 276 2.07 -5.99 21.69
CA TYR A 276 3.44 -6.02 21.16
C TYR A 276 3.51 -6.94 19.96
N ASN A 277 4.21 -6.52 18.94
CA ASN A 277 4.46 -7.29 17.72
C ASN A 277 5.94 -7.26 17.37
N TYR A 278 6.48 -8.43 17.09
CA TYR A 278 7.74 -8.64 16.39
C TYR A 278 7.42 -9.30 15.05
N GLN A 279 7.94 -8.74 13.96
CA GLN A 279 7.78 -9.30 12.61
C GLN A 279 9.12 -9.31 11.87
N GLU A 280 9.49 -10.46 11.33
CA GLU A 280 10.59 -10.59 10.39
C GLU A 280 9.99 -10.96 9.03
N GLN A 281 10.34 -10.20 8.01
CA GLN A 281 9.95 -10.49 6.63
C GLN A 281 11.18 -10.58 5.74
N LYS A 282 11.14 -11.49 4.75
CA LYS A 282 12.14 -11.56 3.70
C LYS A 282 11.45 -11.70 2.35
N TRP A 283 12.00 -11.04 1.37
CA TRP A 283 11.54 -11.08 -0.01
C TRP A 283 12.70 -10.97 -0.98
N GLN A 284 12.49 -11.50 -2.17
CA GLN A 284 13.33 -11.23 -3.31
C GLN A 284 12.55 -10.27 -4.20
N PRO A 285 12.97 -9.02 -4.34
CA PRO A 285 12.42 -8.10 -5.32
C PRO A 285 12.69 -8.67 -6.72
N ASP A 286 12.03 -8.13 -7.72
CA ASP A 286 12.33 -8.56 -9.05
C ASP A 286 13.85 -8.36 -9.30
N GLY A 287 14.46 -9.36 -9.91
CA GLY A 287 15.90 -9.51 -10.00
C GLY A 287 16.55 -8.46 -10.90
N ASN A 288 16.50 -7.21 -10.50
CA ASN A 288 17.06 -6.06 -11.20
C ASN A 288 18.53 -5.79 -10.84
N ASP A 289 19.26 -6.79 -10.45
CA ASP A 289 20.72 -6.64 -10.36
C ASP A 289 21.27 -6.54 -11.79
N ILE A 290 21.27 -5.31 -12.30
CA ILE A 290 21.74 -4.96 -13.65
C ILE A 290 22.94 -4.04 -13.51
N TRP A 291 23.98 -4.32 -14.27
CA TRP A 291 24.99 -3.32 -14.59
C TRP A 291 24.78 -2.79 -16.00
N SER A 292 24.98 -1.50 -16.22
CA SER A 292 25.01 -0.92 -17.56
C SER A 292 25.91 0.29 -17.64
N THR A 293 26.50 0.49 -18.80
CA THR A 293 27.32 1.68 -19.08
C THR A 293 26.48 2.95 -19.05
N ALA A 294 25.24 2.91 -19.52
CA ALA A 294 24.30 4.04 -19.46
C ALA A 294 24.06 4.51 -18.02
N ASN A 295 23.69 3.59 -17.12
CA ASN A 295 23.45 3.91 -15.71
C ASN A 295 24.71 4.33 -14.96
N SER A 296 25.90 3.93 -15.48
CA SER A 296 27.18 4.28 -14.91
C SER A 296 27.75 5.60 -15.44
N GLY A 297 27.09 6.26 -16.40
CA GLY A 297 27.63 7.39 -17.12
C GLY A 297 28.87 7.04 -17.97
N LEU A 298 28.95 5.80 -18.43
CA LEU A 298 30.07 5.20 -19.18
C LEU A 298 29.66 4.83 -20.61
N THR A 299 28.56 5.41 -21.15
CA THR A 299 28.27 5.35 -22.60
C THR A 299 29.53 5.75 -23.37
N PHE A 300 29.91 5.04 -24.39
CA PHE A 300 31.18 5.23 -25.06
C PHE A 300 31.11 5.10 -26.58
N TYR A 301 32.17 5.54 -27.27
CA TYR A 301 32.39 5.27 -28.69
C TYR A 301 33.37 4.11 -28.86
N ASP A 302 32.96 3.12 -29.67
CA ASP A 302 33.81 1.99 -30.09
C ASP A 302 34.35 2.28 -31.50
N PRO A 303 35.64 2.63 -31.62
CA PRO A 303 36.24 2.95 -32.92
C PRO A 303 36.39 1.71 -33.84
N THR A 304 36.46 0.49 -33.30
CA THR A 304 36.57 -0.73 -34.10
C THR A 304 35.27 -1.05 -34.83
N ARG A 305 34.13 -0.64 -34.27
CA ARG A 305 32.77 -0.81 -34.83
C ARG A 305 32.24 0.47 -35.44
N ALA A 306 32.92 1.59 -35.26
CA ALA A 306 32.46 2.93 -35.62
C ALA A 306 31.06 3.22 -35.07
N GLN A 307 30.78 2.90 -33.80
CA GLN A 307 29.47 2.91 -33.18
C GLN A 307 29.53 3.47 -31.77
N TYR A 308 28.50 4.25 -31.38
CA TYR A 308 28.22 4.54 -29.97
C TYR A 308 27.63 3.29 -29.30
N THR A 309 28.03 3.03 -28.07
CA THR A 309 27.72 1.74 -27.47
C THR A 309 27.31 1.90 -26.01
N ASP A 310 26.21 1.24 -25.66
CA ASP A 310 25.81 0.92 -24.30
C ASP A 310 25.77 -0.59 -24.10
N LEU A 311 26.41 -1.05 -23.03
CA LEU A 311 26.38 -2.43 -22.58
C LEU A 311 25.46 -2.55 -21.37
N GLN A 312 24.64 -3.61 -21.31
CA GLN A 312 23.83 -3.98 -20.17
C GLN A 312 23.97 -5.45 -19.86
N HIS A 313 24.18 -5.78 -18.60
CA HIS A 313 24.20 -7.16 -18.12
C HIS A 313 23.24 -7.34 -16.94
N LEU A 314 22.30 -8.29 -17.08
CA LEU A 314 21.40 -8.73 -16.04
C LEU A 314 21.98 -10.01 -15.43
N PHE A 315 22.26 -9.99 -14.12
CA PHE A 315 22.89 -11.12 -13.44
C PHE A 315 21.90 -12.29 -13.25
N SER A 316 22.31 -13.45 -13.72
CA SER A 316 21.53 -14.70 -13.56
C SER A 316 21.62 -15.25 -12.13
N PRO A 317 20.68 -16.14 -11.72
CA PRO A 317 20.78 -16.83 -10.43
C PRO A 317 22.11 -17.56 -10.22
N GLU A 318 22.68 -18.11 -11.28
CA GLU A 318 23.97 -18.82 -11.23
C GLU A 318 25.12 -17.88 -10.90
N GLU A 319 25.08 -16.65 -11.43
CA GLU A 319 26.11 -15.63 -11.21
C GLU A 319 26.06 -15.03 -9.81
N VAL A 320 24.85 -14.86 -9.24
CA VAL A 320 24.69 -14.34 -7.86
C VAL A 320 24.82 -15.43 -6.80
N GLY A 321 24.83 -16.70 -7.21
CA GLY A 321 24.86 -17.85 -6.28
C GLY A 321 23.51 -18.23 -5.69
N GLY A 322 22.42 -17.86 -6.38
CA GLY A 322 21.02 -18.04 -6.01
C GLY A 322 20.43 -16.83 -5.33
N TYR A 323 19.34 -16.30 -5.87
CA TYR A 323 18.66 -15.10 -5.36
C TYR A 323 18.18 -15.25 -3.91
N GLN A 324 17.90 -16.46 -3.44
CA GLN A 324 17.56 -16.70 -2.02
C GLN A 324 18.68 -16.29 -1.04
N ASN A 325 19.91 -16.11 -1.51
CA ASN A 325 21.05 -15.70 -0.70
C ASN A 325 21.21 -14.16 -0.63
N SER A 326 20.50 -13.42 -1.47
CA SER A 326 20.51 -11.95 -1.52
C SER A 326 19.14 -11.32 -1.21
N MET A 327 18.22 -12.05 -0.57
CA MET A 327 16.91 -11.54 -0.22
C MET A 327 17.00 -10.30 0.67
N SER A 328 16.16 -9.32 0.37
CA SER A 328 15.89 -8.22 1.29
C SER A 328 15.22 -8.73 2.56
N LYS A 329 15.50 -8.07 3.67
CA LYS A 329 14.98 -8.44 4.99
C LYS A 329 14.53 -7.21 5.76
N GLN A 330 13.34 -7.27 6.35
CA GLN A 330 12.86 -6.27 7.28
C GLN A 330 12.55 -6.90 8.63
N ILE A 331 12.97 -6.24 9.69
CA ILE A 331 12.54 -6.51 11.07
C ILE A 331 11.72 -5.32 11.55
N GLU A 332 10.50 -5.58 11.98
CA GLU A 332 9.60 -4.61 12.62
C GLU A 332 9.40 -4.98 14.09
N ASN A 333 9.49 -3.98 14.94
CA ASN A 333 9.09 -4.05 16.33
C ASN A 333 8.08 -2.94 16.59
N SER A 334 6.83 -3.30 16.83
CA SER A 334 5.79 -2.34 17.15
C SER A 334 5.10 -2.68 18.46
N TYR A 335 4.69 -1.65 19.21
CA TYR A 335 3.89 -1.84 20.40
C TYR A 335 2.96 -0.65 20.65
N MET A 336 1.85 -0.96 21.29
CA MET A 336 0.88 -0.01 21.78
C MET A 336 0.60 -0.34 23.24
N PHE A 337 0.82 0.64 24.10
CA PHE A 337 0.58 0.55 25.53
C PHE A 337 -0.43 1.60 25.96
N SER A 338 -1.44 1.20 26.74
CA SER A 338 -2.43 2.11 27.32
C SER A 338 -2.56 1.87 28.82
N LEU A 339 -2.71 2.95 29.58
CA LEU A 339 -2.98 2.92 31.01
C LEU A 339 -4.01 3.98 31.34
N GLY A 340 -4.99 3.65 32.16
CA GLY A 340 -6.01 4.61 32.54
C GLY A 340 -6.92 4.17 33.66
N GLY A 341 -7.88 5.03 33.94
CA GLY A 341 -8.94 4.79 34.90
C GLY A 341 -10.28 5.28 34.37
N LYS A 342 -11.32 4.52 34.59
CA LYS A 342 -12.68 4.83 34.20
C LYS A 342 -13.67 4.51 35.30
N GLY A 343 -14.83 5.14 35.26
CA GLY A 343 -15.87 4.91 36.24
C GLY A 343 -16.96 5.96 36.19
N THR A 344 -17.71 6.03 37.28
CA THR A 344 -18.81 7.00 37.47
C THR A 344 -18.50 7.93 38.65
N PHE A 345 -18.82 9.21 38.51
CA PHE A 345 -18.65 10.18 39.61
C PHE A 345 -19.68 9.96 40.72
N GLY A 346 -19.29 9.20 41.73
CA GLY A 346 -20.15 8.91 42.88
C GLY A 346 -21.42 8.16 42.50
N GLN A 347 -22.58 8.74 42.80
CA GLN A 347 -23.93 8.23 42.40
C GLN A 347 -24.57 9.11 41.34
N SER A 348 -23.78 9.86 40.55
CA SER A 348 -24.28 10.69 39.46
C SER A 348 -24.40 9.93 38.16
N ASP A 349 -25.07 10.52 37.18
CA ASP A 349 -25.20 9.99 35.81
C ASP A 349 -23.99 10.38 34.91
N TRP A 350 -22.89 10.81 35.54
CA TRP A 350 -21.68 11.19 34.84
C TRP A 350 -20.62 10.10 34.92
N ASP A 351 -20.26 9.55 33.75
CA ASP A 351 -19.15 8.62 33.60
C ASP A 351 -17.89 9.35 33.13
N TYR A 352 -16.73 8.80 33.45
CA TYR A 352 -15.44 9.31 33.02
C TYR A 352 -14.51 8.20 32.56
N ASP A 353 -13.59 8.55 31.65
CA ASP A 353 -12.43 7.76 31.25
C ASP A 353 -11.26 8.71 31.07
N LEU A 354 -10.17 8.47 31.78
CA LEU A 354 -8.91 9.18 31.63
C LEU A 354 -7.80 8.16 31.35
N GLY A 355 -7.11 8.30 30.24
CA GLY A 355 -6.07 7.37 29.85
C GLY A 355 -4.91 8.02 29.11
N PHE A 356 -3.76 7.38 29.24
CA PHE A 356 -2.55 7.63 28.47
C PHE A 356 -2.36 6.47 27.49
N THR A 357 -1.96 6.79 26.27
CA THR A 357 -1.60 5.81 25.24
C THR A 357 -0.25 6.19 24.65
N HIS A 358 0.62 5.21 24.50
CA HIS A 358 1.87 5.31 23.76
C HIS A 358 1.93 4.22 22.70
N SER A 359 2.19 4.60 21.47
CA SER A 359 2.50 3.68 20.38
C SER A 359 3.87 3.95 19.80
N ASN A 360 4.55 2.91 19.37
CA ASN A 360 5.85 2.98 18.73
C ASN A 360 5.92 1.90 17.64
N ASP A 361 6.49 2.26 16.52
CA ASP A 361 6.79 1.33 15.42
C ASP A 361 8.21 1.59 14.93
N GLN A 362 9.02 0.54 14.85
CA GLN A 362 10.41 0.61 14.43
C GLN A 362 10.67 -0.46 13.37
N THR A 363 11.22 -0.06 12.24
CA THR A 363 11.65 -0.94 11.17
C THR A 363 13.16 -0.86 10.97
N ASN A 364 13.75 -2.00 10.65
CA ASN A 364 15.12 -2.10 10.15
C ASN A 364 15.07 -2.97 8.90
N GLU A 365 15.22 -2.32 7.75
CA GLU A 365 15.25 -2.94 6.44
C GLU A 365 16.69 -3.09 5.97
N ARG A 366 17.01 -4.18 5.30
CA ARG A 366 18.31 -4.47 4.73
C ARG A 366 18.14 -4.99 3.31
N ASP A 367 18.61 -4.20 2.36
CA ASP A 367 18.56 -4.51 0.94
C ASP A 367 19.94 -4.84 0.40
N TYR A 368 19.98 -5.78 -0.55
CA TYR A 368 21.22 -6.23 -1.16
C TYR A 368 21.44 -5.52 -2.49
N HIS A 369 22.52 -4.74 -2.59
CA HIS A 369 22.82 -3.92 -3.77
C HIS A 369 24.31 -3.96 -4.11
N ALA A 370 24.64 -3.55 -5.34
CA ALA A 370 26.02 -3.36 -5.74
C ALA A 370 26.57 -2.01 -5.25
N TYR A 371 27.87 -1.96 -4.96
CA TYR A 371 28.63 -0.72 -4.71
C TYR A 371 29.03 -0.09 -6.03
N THR A 372 28.64 1.18 -6.28
CA THR A 372 28.84 1.87 -7.56
C THR A 372 30.29 1.82 -8.05
N ASN A 373 31.24 2.23 -7.20
CA ASN A 373 32.65 2.25 -7.61
C ASN A 373 33.22 0.85 -7.82
N ALA A 374 32.79 -0.13 -7.04
CA ALA A 374 33.31 -1.49 -7.14
C ALA A 374 32.82 -2.19 -8.40
N ILE A 375 31.51 -2.11 -8.71
CA ILE A 375 30.94 -2.73 -9.91
C ILE A 375 31.48 -2.06 -11.18
N ASN A 376 31.57 -0.74 -11.19
CA ASN A 376 32.11 0.00 -12.34
C ASN A 376 33.60 -0.32 -12.56
N SER A 377 34.40 -0.36 -11.50
CA SER A 377 35.79 -0.76 -11.59
C SER A 377 35.95 -2.22 -12.07
N PHE A 378 35.09 -3.11 -11.60
CA PHE A 378 35.10 -4.52 -12.05
C PHE A 378 34.90 -4.62 -13.57
N TYR A 379 33.86 -3.94 -14.12
CA TYR A 379 33.55 -3.99 -15.54
C TYR A 379 34.49 -3.15 -16.39
N THR A 380 34.98 -2.03 -15.88
CA THR A 380 36.05 -1.27 -16.57
C THR A 380 37.29 -2.11 -16.75
N ASN A 381 37.79 -2.79 -15.71
CA ASN A 381 38.97 -3.63 -15.79
C ASN A 381 38.77 -4.91 -16.62
N ARG A 382 37.57 -5.51 -16.54
CA ARG A 382 37.26 -6.79 -17.20
C ARG A 382 36.89 -6.62 -18.67
N VAL A 383 36.14 -5.54 -19.00
CA VAL A 383 35.45 -5.35 -20.29
C VAL A 383 35.94 -4.12 -21.03
N LEU A 384 35.80 -2.93 -20.45
CA LEU A 384 36.02 -1.68 -21.18
C LEU A 384 37.52 -1.40 -21.49
N GLY A 385 38.40 -1.71 -20.54
CA GLY A 385 39.80 -1.35 -20.64
C GLY A 385 40.06 0.14 -20.35
N PRO A 386 41.26 0.65 -20.76
CA PRO A 386 41.60 2.07 -20.58
C PRO A 386 40.82 2.97 -21.55
N ASP A 387 40.53 4.20 -21.12
CA ASP A 387 39.99 5.24 -21.99
C ASP A 387 41.07 5.67 -23.01
N LEU A 388 40.76 5.49 -24.27
CA LEU A 388 41.62 5.76 -25.42
C LEU A 388 41.38 7.14 -26.04
N THR A 389 40.55 8.00 -25.47
CA THR A 389 40.25 9.34 -25.98
C THR A 389 41.51 10.15 -26.21
N SER A 390 42.48 10.07 -25.29
CA SER A 390 43.76 10.75 -25.43
C SER A 390 44.66 10.22 -26.54
N THR A 391 44.47 8.95 -26.95
CA THR A 391 45.34 8.26 -27.92
C THR A 391 44.72 8.21 -29.32
N LEU A 392 43.42 7.97 -29.39
CA LEU A 392 42.66 7.83 -30.65
C LEU A 392 41.90 9.07 -31.04
N GLY A 393 41.86 10.10 -30.16
CA GLY A 393 41.04 11.30 -30.33
C GLY A 393 39.66 11.20 -29.72
N PRO A 394 38.88 12.34 -29.67
CA PRO A 394 37.53 12.38 -29.16
C PRO A 394 36.56 11.66 -30.09
N ASP A 395 35.35 11.37 -29.55
CA ASP A 395 34.28 10.75 -30.32
C ASP A 395 33.91 11.56 -31.57
N PRO A 396 33.53 10.94 -32.67
CA PRO A 396 33.36 11.59 -33.98
C PRO A 396 32.26 12.64 -34.04
N GLN A 397 31.24 12.57 -33.15
CA GLN A 397 30.12 13.52 -33.11
C GLN A 397 30.33 14.63 -32.07
N GLY A 398 31.41 14.53 -31.26
CA GLY A 398 31.72 15.53 -30.22
C GLY A 398 30.73 15.48 -29.06
N LEU A 399 30.16 14.34 -28.75
CA LEU A 399 29.25 14.12 -27.61
C LEU A 399 29.97 14.13 -26.27
N GLY A 400 31.31 14.07 -26.29
CA GLY A 400 32.18 14.10 -25.10
C GLY A 400 32.17 12.77 -24.34
N VAL A 401 31.85 11.66 -25.01
CA VAL A 401 31.89 10.33 -24.40
C VAL A 401 33.30 9.73 -24.54
N PRO A 402 33.72 8.87 -23.59
CA PRO A 402 35.01 8.18 -23.67
C PRO A 402 35.10 7.23 -24.90
N VAL A 403 36.32 6.91 -25.31
CA VAL A 403 36.60 5.98 -26.39
C VAL A 403 37.17 4.70 -25.82
N TYR A 404 36.50 3.56 -26.06
CA TYR A 404 36.94 2.25 -25.58
C TYR A 404 36.99 1.23 -26.72
N GLU A 405 37.90 0.26 -26.60
CA GLU A 405 37.92 -0.97 -27.40
C GLU A 405 37.60 -2.16 -26.50
N PRO A 406 36.33 -2.47 -26.26
CA PRO A 406 35.92 -3.45 -25.25
C PRO A 406 36.34 -4.87 -25.58
N ASN A 407 36.63 -5.64 -24.54
CA ASN A 407 36.70 -7.09 -24.61
C ASN A 407 35.31 -7.72 -24.60
N TYR A 408 34.63 -7.77 -25.72
CA TYR A 408 33.30 -8.36 -25.85
C TYR A 408 33.27 -9.84 -25.45
N ALA A 409 34.31 -10.63 -25.68
CA ALA A 409 34.36 -12.03 -25.25
C ALA A 409 34.27 -12.12 -23.70
N ALA A 410 34.91 -11.21 -22.99
CA ALA A 410 34.81 -11.13 -21.52
C ALA A 410 33.44 -10.64 -21.05
N PHE A 411 32.80 -9.69 -21.77
CA PHE A 411 31.45 -9.23 -21.46
C PHE A 411 30.42 -10.36 -21.55
N TYR A 412 30.46 -11.18 -22.61
CA TYR A 412 29.55 -12.31 -22.82
C TYR A 412 29.99 -13.60 -22.10
N THR A 413 30.86 -13.49 -21.12
CA THR A 413 31.25 -14.60 -20.25
C THR A 413 30.68 -14.36 -18.86
N PRO A 414 29.80 -15.24 -18.34
CA PRO A 414 29.23 -15.11 -17.01
C PRO A 414 30.28 -14.89 -15.92
N ILE A 415 29.93 -14.11 -14.92
CA ILE A 415 30.77 -13.92 -13.73
C ILE A 415 30.50 -15.04 -12.71
N THR A 416 31.38 -15.18 -11.73
CA THR A 416 31.18 -16.13 -10.65
C THR A 416 30.45 -15.51 -9.46
N PRO A 417 29.82 -16.32 -8.59
CA PRO A 417 29.23 -15.80 -7.33
C PRO A 417 30.25 -15.10 -6.43
N ALA A 418 31.54 -15.43 -6.54
CA ALA A 418 32.59 -14.74 -5.82
C ALA A 418 32.85 -13.33 -6.39
N ASP A 419 32.84 -13.20 -7.73
CA ASP A 419 32.95 -11.90 -8.40
C ASP A 419 31.79 -11.00 -8.00
N TYR A 420 30.55 -11.52 -8.07
CA TYR A 420 29.35 -10.76 -7.67
C TYR A 420 29.43 -10.26 -6.21
N ARG A 421 29.84 -11.12 -5.28
CA ARG A 421 30.00 -10.72 -3.86
C ARG A 421 31.16 -9.75 -3.65
N SER A 422 32.09 -9.61 -4.57
CA SER A 422 33.23 -8.68 -4.43
C SER A 422 32.81 -7.22 -4.59
N PHE A 423 31.66 -6.96 -5.26
CA PHE A 423 31.16 -5.62 -5.49
C PHE A 423 29.73 -5.39 -4.96
N SER A 424 29.20 -6.29 -4.15
CA SER A 424 27.82 -6.18 -3.62
C SER A 424 27.75 -6.45 -2.13
N GLY A 425 26.69 -5.99 -1.48
CA GLY A 425 26.51 -6.14 -0.05
C GLY A 425 25.17 -5.61 0.45
N TYR A 426 24.94 -5.69 1.76
CA TYR A 426 23.73 -5.19 2.39
C TYR A 426 23.86 -3.74 2.84
N PHE A 427 22.81 -2.97 2.57
CA PHE A 427 22.59 -1.62 3.06
C PHE A 427 21.36 -1.60 3.94
N SER A 428 21.33 -0.73 4.97
CA SER A 428 20.24 -0.70 5.93
C SER A 428 19.49 0.62 5.90
N THR A 429 18.17 0.54 6.07
CA THR A 429 17.28 1.68 6.27
C THR A 429 16.57 1.51 7.60
N GLN A 430 16.60 2.53 8.45
CA GLN A 430 15.92 2.55 9.74
C GLN A 430 14.72 3.49 9.68
N GLY A 431 13.57 2.99 10.10
CA GLY A 431 12.36 3.77 10.24
C GLY A 431 11.85 3.76 11.68
N LYS A 432 11.26 4.87 12.13
CA LYS A 432 10.65 4.97 13.44
C LYS A 432 9.48 5.94 13.44
N THR A 433 8.39 5.53 14.08
CA THR A 433 7.28 6.43 14.44
C THR A 433 6.94 6.27 15.92
N TRP A 434 6.41 7.31 16.52
CA TRP A 434 5.83 7.24 17.87
C TRP A 434 4.65 8.20 17.99
N ASP A 435 3.73 7.88 18.90
CA ASP A 435 2.59 8.72 19.26
C ASP A 435 2.34 8.60 20.77
N ASN A 436 2.28 9.74 21.44
CA ASN A 436 1.91 9.86 22.84
C ASN A 436 0.61 10.64 22.94
N MET A 437 -0.37 10.14 23.68
CA MET A 437 -1.64 10.81 23.85
C MET A 437 -2.20 10.62 25.25
N VAL A 438 -2.58 11.71 25.88
CA VAL A 438 -3.47 11.73 27.04
C VAL A 438 -4.87 12.08 26.54
N ARG A 439 -5.86 11.30 26.94
CA ARG A 439 -7.25 11.49 26.56
C ARG A 439 -8.14 11.40 27.80
N GLY A 440 -8.94 12.44 28.03
CA GLY A 440 -9.97 12.47 29.04
C GLY A 440 -11.34 12.60 28.40
N GLN A 441 -12.29 11.82 28.86
CA GLN A 441 -13.68 11.82 28.41
C GLN A 441 -14.60 11.88 29.61
N VAL A 442 -15.67 12.65 29.48
CA VAL A 442 -16.82 12.62 30.38
C VAL A 442 -18.09 12.45 29.56
N THR A 443 -19.01 11.64 30.06
CA THR A 443 -20.29 11.36 29.38
C THR A 443 -21.44 11.43 30.38
N ASN A 444 -22.60 11.85 29.88
CA ASN A 444 -23.84 11.79 30.60
C ASN A 444 -24.95 11.34 29.63
N ALA A 445 -25.59 10.22 29.94
CA ALA A 445 -26.62 9.63 29.09
C ALA A 445 -28.01 10.18 29.37
N SER A 446 -28.20 10.97 30.46
CA SER A 446 -29.48 11.50 30.94
C SER A 446 -29.36 12.96 31.31
N LEU A 447 -28.82 13.82 30.45
CA LEU A 447 -28.54 15.22 30.73
C LEU A 447 -29.86 16.02 31.00
N PHE A 448 -30.87 15.75 30.21
CA PHE A 448 -32.28 16.21 30.41
C PHE A 448 -33.20 15.38 29.51
N THR A 449 -34.49 15.34 29.87
CA THR A 449 -35.47 14.52 29.17
C THR A 449 -36.16 15.30 28.06
N LEU A 450 -36.29 14.70 26.88
CA LEU A 450 -37.06 15.17 25.71
C LEU A 450 -38.22 14.21 25.43
N PRO A 451 -39.19 14.58 24.55
CA PRO A 451 -40.31 13.71 24.22
C PRO A 451 -39.92 12.30 23.68
N GLY A 452 -38.74 12.15 23.10
CA GLY A 452 -38.24 10.87 22.58
C GLY A 452 -37.40 10.09 23.56
N GLY A 453 -36.96 10.67 24.68
CA GLY A 453 -36.07 10.08 25.67
C GLY A 453 -35.09 11.09 26.25
N ASP A 454 -34.08 10.59 26.92
CA ASP A 454 -33.06 11.43 27.57
C ASP A 454 -31.97 11.87 26.59
N ALA A 455 -31.65 13.17 26.63
CA ALA A 455 -30.55 13.73 25.87
C ALA A 455 -29.19 13.30 26.45
N GLY A 456 -28.26 12.89 25.56
CA GLY A 456 -26.92 12.50 25.93
C GLY A 456 -25.87 13.57 25.61
N LEU A 457 -24.82 13.63 26.41
CA LEU A 457 -23.61 14.46 26.16
C LEU A 457 -22.35 13.65 26.31
N ALA A 458 -21.42 13.79 25.39
CA ALA A 458 -20.04 13.38 25.53
C ALA A 458 -19.10 14.56 25.30
N VAL A 459 -18.08 14.71 26.16
CA VAL A 459 -17.00 15.69 25.99
C VAL A 459 -15.68 14.97 26.09
N VAL A 460 -14.78 15.22 25.13
CA VAL A 460 -13.46 14.61 25.06
C VAL A 460 -12.39 15.69 24.93
N LEU A 461 -11.35 15.60 25.72
CA LEU A 461 -10.13 16.39 25.59
C LEU A 461 -8.94 15.48 25.32
N GLU A 462 -8.12 15.88 24.38
CA GLU A 462 -6.93 15.13 23.96
C GLU A 462 -5.72 16.06 23.89
N GLY A 463 -4.56 15.53 24.27
CA GLY A 463 -3.29 16.24 24.10
C GLY A 463 -2.16 15.25 23.96
N GLY A 464 -1.20 15.57 23.12
CA GLY A 464 -0.05 14.68 22.91
C GLY A 464 0.93 15.18 21.87
N ASN A 465 1.85 14.29 21.52
CA ASN A 465 2.85 14.54 20.49
C ASN A 465 3.10 13.27 19.68
N GLN A 466 3.55 13.47 18.46
CA GLN A 466 3.88 12.39 17.54
C GLN A 466 5.14 12.72 16.77
N GLY A 467 5.85 11.68 16.33
CA GLY A 467 7.08 11.84 15.59
C GLY A 467 7.29 10.76 14.54
N TRP A 468 8.16 11.08 13.60
CA TRP A 468 8.56 10.23 12.50
C TRP A 468 10.03 10.44 12.20
N ALA A 469 10.75 9.37 11.87
CA ALA A 469 12.10 9.41 11.33
C ALA A 469 12.29 8.25 10.35
N TYR A 470 12.93 8.55 9.23
CA TYR A 470 13.28 7.57 8.20
C TYR A 470 14.70 7.86 7.74
N VAL A 471 15.62 6.94 8.03
CA VAL A 471 17.07 7.15 7.93
C VAL A 471 17.70 6.01 7.15
N PRO A 472 17.80 6.13 5.81
CA PRO A 472 18.53 5.20 4.96
C PRO A 472 20.03 5.28 5.20
N ASP A 473 20.74 4.26 4.75
CA ASP A 473 22.21 4.26 4.69
C ASP A 473 22.70 5.51 3.92
N PRO A 474 23.70 6.24 4.41
CA PRO A 474 24.24 7.40 3.72
C PRO A 474 24.70 7.12 2.28
N GLY A 475 25.04 5.88 1.96
CA GLY A 475 25.41 5.45 0.60
C GLY A 475 24.35 5.73 -0.47
N TYR A 476 23.07 5.82 -0.10
CA TYR A 476 21.98 6.20 -1.02
C TYR A 476 22.06 7.66 -1.51
N PHE A 477 22.78 8.54 -0.80
CA PHE A 477 22.83 9.97 -1.11
C PHE A 477 24.16 10.44 -1.70
N ASN A 478 25.20 9.60 -1.70
CA ASN A 478 26.55 9.90 -2.17
C ASN A 478 26.98 8.98 -3.32
N ASP A 479 26.01 8.45 -4.04
CA ASP A 479 26.20 7.64 -5.23
C ASP A 479 27.06 6.37 -4.99
N GLN A 480 27.05 5.87 -3.73
CA GLN A 480 27.78 4.67 -3.37
C GLN A 480 27.00 3.39 -3.67
N ILE A 481 25.67 3.49 -3.81
CA ILE A 481 24.80 2.36 -4.11
C ILE A 481 24.36 2.48 -5.57
N TYR A 482 24.69 1.47 -6.34
CA TYR A 482 24.54 1.47 -7.78
C TYR A 482 23.06 1.53 -8.20
N GLY A 483 22.67 2.62 -8.89
CA GLY A 483 21.34 2.77 -9.47
C GLY A 483 20.21 3.09 -8.48
N TYR A 484 20.52 3.32 -7.20
CA TYR A 484 19.52 3.60 -6.17
C TYR A 484 19.74 4.92 -5.45
N THR A 485 18.64 5.54 -5.08
CA THR A 485 18.57 6.69 -4.17
C THR A 485 17.46 6.46 -3.17
N ALA A 486 17.36 7.29 -2.12
CA ALA A 486 16.34 7.16 -1.10
C ALA A 486 15.79 8.50 -0.64
N SER A 487 14.64 8.48 0.00
CA SER A 487 14.12 9.62 0.77
C SER A 487 14.55 9.48 2.22
N GLN A 488 14.82 10.60 2.89
CA GLN A 488 15.10 10.64 4.32
C GLN A 488 14.36 11.79 4.99
N GLY A 489 14.23 11.73 6.31
CA GLY A 489 13.68 12.83 7.05
C GLY A 489 13.38 12.47 8.48
N ALA A 490 13.15 13.50 9.30
CA ALA A 490 12.70 13.34 10.67
C ALA A 490 11.97 14.59 11.13
N GLY A 491 10.90 14.42 11.89
CA GLY A 491 10.16 15.52 12.47
C GLY A 491 9.19 15.05 13.54
N HIS A 492 8.69 16.04 14.28
CA HIS A 492 7.70 15.81 15.32
C HIS A 492 6.77 17.01 15.42
N ARG A 493 5.60 16.79 15.98
CA ARG A 493 4.63 17.86 16.27
C ARG A 493 3.81 17.54 17.51
N SER A 494 3.32 18.59 18.17
CA SER A 494 2.36 18.48 19.27
C SER A 494 0.95 18.69 18.75
N ARG A 495 -0.04 18.09 19.43
CA ARG A 495 -1.45 18.23 19.10
C ARG A 495 -2.32 18.33 20.33
N TYR A 496 -3.42 19.09 20.21
CA TYR A 496 -4.45 19.24 21.22
C TYR A 496 -5.81 19.23 20.53
N ALA A 497 -6.81 18.64 21.17
CA ALA A 497 -8.16 18.64 20.62
C ALA A 497 -9.20 18.65 21.72
N GLY A 498 -10.35 19.25 21.40
CA GLY A 498 -11.56 19.21 22.21
C GLY A 498 -12.76 18.84 21.34
N THR A 499 -13.51 17.82 21.76
CA THR A 499 -14.68 17.30 21.08
C THR A 499 -15.89 17.38 22.01
N SER A 500 -17.05 17.74 21.46
CA SER A 500 -18.34 17.61 22.13
C SER A 500 -19.34 16.94 21.17
N GLU A 501 -20.10 16.00 21.70
CA GLU A 501 -21.19 15.32 21.03
C GLU A 501 -22.45 15.39 21.88
N LEU A 502 -23.57 15.75 21.24
CA LEU A 502 -24.89 15.83 21.82
C LEU A 502 -25.85 14.95 21.03
N SER A 503 -26.63 14.13 21.75
CA SER A 503 -27.66 13.29 21.18
C SER A 503 -29.02 13.79 21.71
N PHE A 504 -29.93 14.12 20.81
CA PHE A 504 -31.24 14.64 21.10
C PHE A 504 -32.33 13.70 20.56
N PRO A 505 -32.91 12.82 21.36
CA PRO A 505 -34.11 12.06 21.00
C PRO A 505 -35.30 12.98 21.00
N LEU A 506 -35.51 13.73 19.92
CA LEU A 506 -36.53 14.76 19.77
C LEU A 506 -37.94 14.18 19.88
N LEU A 507 -38.15 13.02 19.26
CA LEU A 507 -39.38 12.22 19.30
C LEU A 507 -39.00 10.74 19.45
N GLN A 508 -39.95 9.88 19.79
CA GLN A 508 -39.70 8.43 19.86
C GLN A 508 -39.16 7.84 18.55
N GLN A 509 -39.51 8.47 17.43
CA GLN A 509 -39.06 8.05 16.08
C GLN A 509 -37.92 8.89 15.53
N LEU A 510 -37.52 9.98 16.19
CA LEU A 510 -36.59 10.97 15.62
C LEU A 510 -35.48 11.33 16.60
N THR A 511 -34.25 11.01 16.23
CA THR A 511 -33.05 11.41 16.97
C THR A 511 -32.16 12.31 16.09
N LEU A 512 -31.67 13.38 16.69
CA LEU A 512 -30.70 14.31 16.12
C LEU A 512 -29.41 14.20 16.92
N ASP A 513 -28.29 13.90 16.24
CA ASP A 513 -26.96 13.95 16.84
C ASP A 513 -26.15 15.07 16.22
N VAL A 514 -25.44 15.81 17.07
CA VAL A 514 -24.60 16.93 16.67
C VAL A 514 -23.25 16.78 17.36
N SER A 515 -22.17 16.82 16.59
CA SER A 515 -20.81 16.82 17.13
C SER A 515 -20.01 17.97 16.58
N GLY A 516 -19.11 18.48 17.41
CA GLY A 516 -18.15 19.51 17.03
C GLY A 516 -16.79 19.24 17.66
N ARG A 517 -15.75 19.50 16.90
CA ARG A 517 -14.37 19.30 17.33
C ARG A 517 -13.47 20.44 16.87
N ARG A 518 -12.57 20.84 17.74
CA ARG A 518 -11.48 21.76 17.43
C ARG A 518 -10.15 21.03 17.65
N ASP A 519 -9.32 21.02 16.65
CA ASP A 519 -7.96 20.50 16.66
C ASP A 519 -6.96 21.66 16.57
N SER A 520 -5.83 21.53 17.24
CA SER A 520 -4.70 22.45 17.21
C SER A 520 -3.40 21.66 17.12
N TYR A 521 -2.60 21.95 16.12
CA TYR A 521 -1.30 21.32 15.88
C TYR A 521 -0.21 22.40 15.92
N ASP A 522 0.93 22.08 16.53
CA ASP A 522 2.13 22.90 16.49
C ASP A 522 3.18 22.21 15.62
N VAL A 523 3.45 22.82 14.46
CA VAL A 523 4.37 22.34 13.43
C VAL A 523 5.49 23.35 13.29
N SER A 524 6.69 23.06 13.78
CA SER A 524 7.85 23.96 13.72
C SER A 524 7.54 25.36 14.28
N GLY A 525 6.75 25.46 15.34
CA GLY A 525 6.34 26.73 15.94
C GLY A 525 5.14 27.41 15.27
N ASN A 526 4.65 26.89 14.15
CA ASN A 526 3.44 27.37 13.50
C ASN A 526 2.22 26.62 14.05
N ARG A 527 1.25 27.37 14.58
CA ARG A 527 0.01 26.79 15.09
C ARG A 527 -1.05 26.70 14.01
N ILE A 528 -1.45 25.48 13.66
CA ILE A 528 -2.51 25.16 12.71
C ILE A 528 -3.74 24.74 13.49
N ASN A 529 -4.85 25.45 13.31
CA ASN A 529 -6.13 25.13 13.96
C ASN A 529 -7.14 24.70 12.90
N HIS A 530 -7.93 23.67 13.22
CA HIS A 530 -9.00 23.20 12.36
C HIS A 530 -10.26 22.86 13.18
N ASN A 531 -11.45 23.20 12.62
CA ASN A 531 -12.73 22.87 13.22
C ASN A 531 -13.47 21.89 12.31
N THR A 532 -14.04 20.87 12.90
CA THR A 532 -14.94 19.93 12.22
C THR A 532 -16.25 19.80 12.96
N TYR A 533 -17.31 19.50 12.25
CA TYR A 533 -18.62 19.25 12.82
C TYR A 533 -19.36 18.20 12.01
N THR A 534 -20.32 17.56 12.67
CA THR A 534 -21.24 16.61 12.04
C THR A 534 -22.64 16.82 12.59
N ILE A 535 -23.62 16.73 11.72
CA ILE A 535 -25.04 16.70 12.04
C ILE A 535 -25.58 15.41 11.42
N SER A 536 -26.23 14.58 12.23
CA SER A 536 -26.89 13.36 11.77
C SER A 536 -28.31 13.27 12.29
N LEU A 537 -29.17 12.69 11.48
CA LEU A 537 -30.59 12.50 11.76
C LEU A 537 -30.96 11.04 11.54
N GLU A 538 -31.57 10.43 12.53
CA GLU A 538 -32.19 9.10 12.46
C GLU A 538 -33.69 9.22 12.61
N TYR A 539 -34.40 8.65 11.63
CA TYR A 539 -35.87 8.62 11.65
C TYR A 539 -36.38 7.19 11.49
N ARG A 540 -37.17 6.73 12.47
CA ARG A 540 -37.78 5.40 12.53
C ARG A 540 -39.29 5.50 12.43
N PRO A 541 -39.85 5.63 11.22
CA PRO A 541 -41.32 5.69 11.05
C PRO A 541 -42.01 4.42 11.52
N PHE A 542 -41.32 3.30 11.46
CA PHE A 542 -41.74 1.99 11.93
C PHE A 542 -40.52 1.26 12.57
N ASP A 543 -40.74 0.34 13.46
CA ASP A 543 -39.70 -0.45 14.12
C ASP A 543 -38.82 -1.18 13.11
N SER A 544 -39.39 -1.55 11.96
CA SER A 544 -38.69 -2.28 10.88
C SER A 544 -37.93 -1.38 9.90
N LEU A 545 -38.06 -0.04 9.98
CA LEU A 545 -37.50 0.87 9.01
C LEU A 545 -36.76 2.03 9.70
N LEU A 546 -35.45 2.16 9.41
CA LEU A 546 -34.64 3.31 9.78
C LEU A 546 -34.22 4.07 8.52
N LEU A 547 -34.51 5.35 8.47
CA LEU A 547 -33.95 6.32 7.55
C LEU A 547 -32.86 7.11 8.29
N ARG A 548 -31.72 7.27 7.70
CA ARG A 548 -30.61 8.01 8.31
C ARG A 548 -29.97 8.96 7.31
N GLY A 549 -29.55 10.12 7.80
CA GLY A 549 -28.84 11.12 7.02
C GLY A 549 -27.76 11.76 7.86
N LYS A 550 -26.63 12.03 7.27
CA LYS A 550 -25.49 12.65 7.92
C LYS A 550 -24.84 13.65 6.97
N TYR A 551 -24.51 14.83 7.50
CA TYR A 551 -23.65 15.81 6.86
C TYR A 551 -22.54 16.22 7.83
N GLY A 552 -21.31 16.31 7.34
CA GLY A 552 -20.21 16.73 8.19
C GLY A 552 -18.97 17.16 7.39
N THR A 553 -18.04 17.71 8.14
CA THR A 553 -16.70 18.05 7.64
C THR A 553 -15.67 17.09 8.21
N ALA A 554 -14.65 16.81 7.45
CA ALA A 554 -13.51 16.02 7.87
C ALA A 554 -12.20 16.69 7.44
N PHE A 555 -11.10 16.29 8.02
CA PHE A 555 -9.78 16.80 7.66
C PHE A 555 -8.69 15.77 7.88
N LYS A 556 -7.56 16.02 7.23
CA LYS A 556 -6.29 15.32 7.46
C LYS A 556 -5.19 16.36 7.54
N MET A 557 -4.39 16.29 8.59
CA MET A 557 -3.13 17.06 8.64
C MET A 557 -2.16 16.49 7.61
N PRO A 558 -1.35 17.33 6.95
CA PRO A 558 -0.19 16.84 6.22
C PRO A 558 0.59 15.88 7.09
N THR A 559 1.14 14.85 6.51
CA THR A 559 1.91 13.87 7.28
C THR A 559 3.23 14.48 7.76
N LEU A 560 3.87 13.90 8.78
CA LEU A 560 5.20 14.35 9.19
C LEU A 560 6.23 14.19 8.07
N ALA A 561 6.04 13.21 7.18
CA ALA A 561 6.86 13.08 5.99
C ALA A 561 6.61 14.19 4.97
N ASP A 562 5.35 14.61 4.75
CA ASP A 562 5.04 15.75 3.89
C ASP A 562 5.67 17.06 4.41
N GLU A 563 5.76 17.21 5.74
CA GLU A 563 6.28 18.38 6.40
C GLU A 563 7.81 18.36 6.49
N TYR A 564 8.43 17.20 6.80
CA TYR A 564 9.83 17.10 7.24
C TYR A 564 10.73 16.20 6.39
N SER A 565 10.25 15.66 5.24
CA SER A 565 11.16 14.95 4.34
C SER A 565 12.28 15.87 3.86
N GLY A 566 13.50 15.37 3.91
CA GLY A 566 14.65 15.99 3.28
C GLY A 566 14.55 15.94 1.76
N SER A 567 15.53 16.54 1.08
CA SER A 567 15.62 16.46 -0.37
C SER A 567 15.79 14.99 -0.81
N SER A 568 14.99 14.57 -1.77
CA SER A 568 15.09 13.27 -2.45
C SER A 568 14.93 13.47 -3.95
N GLY A 569 15.44 12.54 -4.75
CA GLY A 569 15.41 12.65 -6.20
C GLY A 569 14.82 11.41 -6.87
N TYR A 570 14.31 11.62 -8.06
CA TYR A 570 13.84 10.57 -8.95
C TYR A 570 14.00 10.99 -10.41
N TYR A 571 14.08 10.04 -11.31
CA TYR A 571 14.10 10.32 -12.73
C TYR A 571 12.70 10.16 -13.33
N SER A 572 12.30 11.11 -14.18
CA SER A 572 11.07 10.99 -14.97
C SER A 572 11.29 11.47 -16.40
N THR A 573 10.50 10.92 -17.31
CA THR A 573 10.48 11.40 -18.69
C THR A 573 9.75 12.74 -18.74
N VAL A 574 10.43 13.77 -19.22
CA VAL A 574 9.92 15.14 -19.30
C VAL A 574 10.29 15.73 -20.67
N THR A 575 9.40 16.55 -21.22
CA THR A 575 9.69 17.35 -22.40
C THR A 575 10.33 18.67 -21.99
N ASP A 576 11.50 19.00 -22.53
CA ASP A 576 12.07 20.35 -22.43
C ASP A 576 11.36 21.28 -23.43
N TYR A 577 10.17 21.74 -23.05
CA TYR A 577 9.34 22.60 -23.91
C TYR A 577 10.02 23.87 -24.33
N TYR A 578 10.92 24.45 -23.49
CA TYR A 578 11.63 25.67 -23.82
C TYR A 578 12.67 25.44 -24.91
N THR A 579 13.44 24.36 -24.84
CA THR A 579 14.40 24.00 -25.89
C THR A 579 13.68 23.58 -27.17
N CYS A 580 12.60 22.81 -27.08
CA CYS A 580 11.76 22.46 -28.23
C CYS A 580 11.22 23.74 -28.93
N ALA A 581 10.74 24.71 -28.16
CA ALA A 581 10.22 25.96 -28.71
C ALA A 581 11.33 26.79 -29.39
N LYS A 582 12.54 26.86 -28.83
CA LYS A 582 13.70 27.50 -29.46
C LYS A 582 14.08 26.86 -30.80
N LEU A 583 13.86 25.54 -30.93
CA LEU A 583 14.10 24.79 -32.17
C LEU A 583 12.90 24.89 -33.16
N GLY A 584 11.85 25.62 -32.81
CA GLY A 584 10.68 25.83 -33.65
C GLY A 584 9.57 24.77 -33.48
N TYR A 585 9.67 23.89 -32.49
CA TYR A 585 8.66 22.84 -32.22
C TYR A 585 7.70 23.29 -31.12
N THR A 586 6.50 23.72 -31.49
CA THR A 586 5.46 24.19 -30.55
C THR A 586 4.08 23.69 -31.02
N GLY A 587 3.13 23.60 -30.08
CA GLY A 587 1.73 23.23 -30.42
C GLY A 587 1.63 21.92 -31.19
N SER A 588 1.00 21.97 -32.38
CA SER A 588 0.73 20.77 -33.18
C SER A 588 1.98 20.09 -33.76
N ASN A 589 3.11 20.79 -33.85
CA ASN A 589 4.36 20.22 -34.36
C ASN A 589 5.36 19.82 -33.24
N LEU A 590 4.94 19.87 -31.97
CA LEU A 590 5.78 19.48 -30.81
C LEU A 590 6.26 18.04 -30.92
N GLY A 591 5.45 17.13 -31.48
CA GLY A 591 5.84 15.73 -31.71
C GLY A 591 7.04 15.54 -32.64
N GLY A 592 7.47 16.57 -33.36
CA GLY A 592 8.69 16.56 -34.18
C GLY A 592 9.96 16.98 -33.40
N CYS A 593 9.84 17.40 -32.14
CA CYS A 593 10.99 17.75 -31.31
C CYS A 593 11.87 16.52 -31.09
N PRO A 594 13.21 16.65 -31.23
CA PRO A 594 14.11 15.53 -31.02
C PRO A 594 13.90 14.82 -29.70
N ALA A 595 13.94 13.48 -29.70
CA ALA A 595 13.65 12.65 -28.53
C ALA A 595 14.54 12.99 -27.31
N VAL A 596 15.76 13.44 -27.55
CA VAL A 596 16.69 13.93 -26.50
C VAL A 596 16.15 15.12 -25.71
N TYR A 597 15.13 15.82 -26.20
CA TYR A 597 14.45 16.92 -25.52
C TYR A 597 12.99 16.60 -25.19
N SER A 598 12.32 15.77 -25.98
CA SER A 598 10.89 15.49 -25.83
C SER A 598 10.58 14.21 -25.04
N GLN A 599 11.56 13.34 -24.83
CA GLN A 599 11.44 12.08 -24.11
C GLN A 599 12.67 11.79 -23.23
N ALA A 600 13.34 12.83 -22.77
CA ALA A 600 14.52 12.67 -21.94
C ALA A 600 14.16 12.34 -20.49
N GLY A 601 14.95 11.46 -19.90
CA GLY A 601 14.92 11.21 -18.46
C GLY A 601 15.67 12.31 -17.73
N TYR A 602 14.94 13.24 -17.09
CA TYR A 602 15.54 14.27 -16.26
C TYR A 602 15.46 13.91 -14.79
N PHE A 603 16.49 14.34 -14.05
CA PHE A 603 16.48 14.27 -12.60
C PHE A 603 15.46 15.28 -12.04
N ASN A 604 14.67 14.85 -11.06
CA ASN A 604 13.68 15.66 -10.37
C ASN A 604 13.96 15.56 -8.88
N SER A 605 13.98 16.69 -8.21
CA SER A 605 14.11 16.74 -6.76
C SER A 605 12.80 17.12 -6.09
N THR A 606 12.56 16.57 -4.90
CA THR A 606 11.40 16.90 -4.06
C THR A 606 11.84 17.07 -2.62
N GLN A 607 11.06 17.82 -1.84
CA GLN A 607 11.32 18.08 -0.44
C GLN A 607 10.01 18.32 0.31
N GLY A 608 9.99 18.04 1.62
CA GLY A 608 8.88 18.34 2.51
C GLY A 608 8.65 19.86 2.65
N ASN A 609 7.44 20.21 3.09
CA ASN A 609 7.02 21.61 3.23
C ASN A 609 6.21 21.81 4.52
N VAL A 610 6.79 22.47 5.50
CA VAL A 610 6.15 22.79 6.80
C VAL A 610 5.00 23.80 6.72
N ASN A 611 4.81 24.45 5.55
CA ASN A 611 3.74 25.43 5.33
C ASN A 611 2.49 24.83 4.69
N LEU A 612 2.41 23.51 4.57
CA LEU A 612 1.25 22.83 4.04
C LEU A 612 0.01 23.06 4.90
N LYS A 613 -1.14 23.22 4.23
CA LYS A 613 -2.44 23.36 4.88
C LYS A 613 -3.09 21.99 5.06
N PRO A 614 -3.99 21.81 6.04
CA PRO A 614 -4.78 20.61 6.17
C PRO A 614 -5.58 20.31 4.90
N ILE A 615 -5.64 19.04 4.54
CA ILE A 615 -6.59 18.51 3.57
C ILE A 615 -7.96 18.57 4.23
N THR A 616 -8.98 19.03 3.53
CA THR A 616 -10.32 19.21 4.06
C THR A 616 -11.35 18.48 3.21
N ALA A 617 -12.37 17.93 3.85
CA ALA A 617 -13.45 17.25 3.16
C ALA A 617 -14.83 17.68 3.67
N LYS A 618 -15.81 17.67 2.77
CA LYS A 618 -17.23 17.71 3.07
C LYS A 618 -17.81 16.35 2.69
N ASN A 619 -18.55 15.76 3.60
CA ASN A 619 -19.12 14.43 3.42
C ASN A 619 -20.60 14.46 3.74
N TRP A 620 -21.40 13.74 2.95
CA TRP A 620 -22.76 13.42 3.32
C TRP A 620 -23.13 12.01 2.94
N ASN A 621 -23.90 11.38 3.81
CA ASN A 621 -24.38 10.02 3.68
C ASN A 621 -25.89 10.01 3.88
N TYR A 622 -26.58 9.21 3.07
CA TYR A 622 -28.00 8.90 3.26
C TYR A 622 -28.17 7.40 3.23
N GLY A 623 -28.95 6.87 4.17
CA GLY A 623 -29.09 5.44 4.28
C GLY A 623 -30.48 5.00 4.70
N VAL A 624 -30.79 3.76 4.31
CA VAL A 624 -32.02 3.06 4.69
C VAL A 624 -31.62 1.72 5.30
N VAL A 625 -32.16 1.41 6.45
CA VAL A 625 -32.06 0.08 7.04
C VAL A 625 -33.45 -0.50 7.18
N TRP A 626 -33.68 -1.68 6.61
CA TRP A 626 -34.95 -2.38 6.60
C TRP A 626 -34.82 -3.75 7.21
N ALA A 627 -35.57 -3.99 8.29
CA ALA A 627 -35.57 -5.23 9.07
C ALA A 627 -37.00 -5.69 9.36
N PRO A 628 -37.76 -6.14 8.34
CA PRO A 628 -39.19 -6.44 8.44
C PRO A 628 -39.52 -7.69 9.27
N ILE A 629 -38.58 -8.61 9.40
CA ILE A 629 -38.73 -9.86 10.15
C ILE A 629 -37.47 -10.14 10.98
N PRO A 630 -37.56 -10.93 12.06
CA PRO A 630 -36.43 -11.34 12.84
C PRO A 630 -35.35 -12.00 11.97
N LYS A 631 -34.08 -11.73 12.26
CA LYS A 631 -32.89 -12.25 11.56
C LYS A 631 -32.77 -11.82 10.09
N PHE A 632 -33.57 -10.86 9.61
CA PHE A 632 -33.38 -10.24 8.31
C PHE A 632 -33.04 -8.78 8.49
N SER A 633 -31.98 -8.30 7.82
CA SER A 633 -31.68 -6.89 7.69
C SER A 633 -31.05 -6.59 6.34
N LEU A 634 -31.49 -5.49 5.74
CA LEU A 634 -30.93 -4.91 4.53
C LEU A 634 -30.61 -3.45 4.81
N SER A 635 -29.38 -3.03 4.59
CA SER A 635 -29.01 -1.62 4.58
C SER A 635 -28.51 -1.20 3.21
N VAL A 636 -28.86 0.00 2.79
CA VAL A 636 -28.34 0.66 1.59
C VAL A 636 -27.96 2.07 1.96
N ASP A 637 -26.73 2.46 1.67
CA ASP A 637 -26.19 3.78 1.98
C ASP A 637 -25.56 4.40 0.73
N TYR A 638 -25.87 5.67 0.51
CA TYR A 638 -25.20 6.55 -0.44
C TYR A 638 -24.17 7.38 0.31
N LEU A 639 -22.96 7.49 -0.25
CA LEU A 639 -21.86 8.27 0.30
C LEU A 639 -21.35 9.27 -0.74
N HIS A 640 -21.05 10.48 -0.28
CA HIS A 640 -20.37 11.49 -1.07
C HIS A 640 -19.21 12.11 -0.31
N PHE A 641 -18.08 12.27 -1.02
CA PHE A 641 -16.88 12.94 -0.54
C PHE A 641 -16.52 14.07 -1.49
N ASP A 642 -16.27 15.28 -0.96
CA ASP A 642 -15.69 16.43 -1.69
C ASP A 642 -14.45 16.88 -0.91
N ILE A 643 -13.27 16.46 -1.40
CA ILE A 643 -11.98 16.62 -0.76
C ILE A 643 -11.23 17.75 -1.45
N LYS A 644 -10.54 18.61 -0.69
CA LYS A 644 -9.79 19.76 -1.19
C LYS A 644 -8.44 19.88 -0.50
N ASN A 645 -7.52 20.57 -1.17
CA ASN A 645 -6.17 20.82 -0.68
C ASN A 645 -5.37 19.55 -0.45
N GLU A 646 -5.56 18.53 -1.28
CA GLU A 646 -4.73 17.34 -1.20
C GLU A 646 -3.26 17.71 -1.40
N VAL A 647 -2.40 17.03 -0.64
CA VAL A 647 -0.96 17.24 -0.72
C VAL A 647 -0.39 16.37 -1.84
N GLY A 648 0.36 16.99 -2.71
CA GLY A 648 1.03 16.33 -3.81
C GLY A 648 2.18 17.15 -4.36
N THR A 649 2.78 16.67 -5.44
CA THR A 649 3.77 17.40 -6.24
C THR A 649 3.21 17.69 -7.62
N LEU A 650 3.57 18.81 -8.20
CA LEU A 650 3.27 19.06 -9.61
C LEU A 650 4.08 18.09 -10.48
N PRO A 651 3.49 17.50 -11.53
CA PRO A 651 4.26 16.75 -12.50
C PRO A 651 5.40 17.60 -13.09
N ALA A 652 6.59 17.04 -13.18
CA ALA A 652 7.76 17.75 -13.70
C ALA A 652 7.53 18.25 -15.14
N ASP A 653 6.79 17.52 -15.95
CA ASP A 653 6.43 17.91 -17.31
C ASP A 653 5.54 19.17 -17.32
N THR A 654 4.58 19.27 -16.39
CA THR A 654 3.75 20.49 -16.21
C THR A 654 4.60 21.70 -15.85
N ILE A 655 5.55 21.52 -14.92
CA ILE A 655 6.50 22.59 -14.54
C ILE A 655 7.35 23.00 -15.73
N SER A 656 7.85 22.06 -16.53
CA SER A 656 8.62 22.34 -17.74
C SER A 656 7.80 23.11 -18.79
N GLN A 657 6.53 22.76 -18.96
CA GLN A 657 5.63 23.47 -19.87
C GLN A 657 5.39 24.92 -19.41
N GLU A 658 5.04 25.11 -18.14
CA GLU A 658 4.82 26.44 -17.58
C GLU A 658 6.09 27.31 -17.62
N ASN A 659 7.25 26.73 -17.24
CA ASN A 659 8.56 27.37 -17.36
C ASN A 659 8.80 27.90 -18.79
N SER A 660 8.50 27.06 -19.79
CA SER A 660 8.66 27.46 -21.20
C SER A 660 7.77 28.64 -21.58
N LEU A 661 6.50 28.62 -21.18
CA LEU A 661 5.55 29.69 -21.46
C LEU A 661 5.96 31.03 -20.79
N CYS A 662 6.47 30.95 -19.56
CA CYS A 662 6.96 32.09 -18.81
C CYS A 662 8.24 32.67 -19.41
N LEU A 663 9.22 31.82 -19.78
CA LEU A 663 10.47 32.25 -20.38
C LEU A 663 10.27 32.84 -21.79
N GLN A 664 9.23 32.45 -22.50
CA GLN A 664 8.85 33.00 -23.79
C GLN A 664 8.02 34.31 -23.68
N GLY A 665 7.61 34.69 -22.47
CA GLY A 665 6.77 35.87 -22.24
C GLY A 665 5.30 35.66 -22.70
N ILE A 666 4.88 34.39 -22.92
CA ILE A 666 3.49 34.06 -23.24
C ILE A 666 2.63 34.20 -21.99
N LEU A 667 3.17 33.78 -20.85
CA LEU A 667 2.63 34.08 -19.52
C LEU A 667 3.43 35.21 -18.89
N ASP A 668 2.79 36.00 -18.03
CA ASP A 668 3.45 37.08 -17.33
C ASP A 668 4.49 36.52 -16.33
N PRO A 669 5.81 36.75 -16.57
CA PRO A 669 6.87 36.16 -15.76
C PRO A 669 6.92 36.69 -14.32
N THR A 670 6.16 37.75 -14.00
CA THR A 670 6.09 38.32 -12.64
C THR A 670 5.01 37.66 -11.78
N THR A 671 4.17 36.82 -12.35
CA THR A 671 3.16 36.05 -11.56
C THR A 671 3.83 35.05 -10.65
N PRO A 672 3.28 34.77 -9.46
CA PRO A 672 3.85 33.79 -8.53
C PRO A 672 4.05 32.40 -9.16
N SER A 673 3.15 31.96 -10.04
CA SER A 673 3.29 30.66 -10.73
C SER A 673 4.49 30.66 -11.67
N CYS A 674 4.67 31.70 -12.48
CA CYS A 674 5.82 31.81 -13.36
C CYS A 674 7.14 31.92 -12.57
N VAL A 675 7.18 32.72 -11.52
CA VAL A 675 8.37 32.80 -10.65
C VAL A 675 8.72 31.42 -10.08
N ASN A 676 7.72 30.67 -9.63
CA ASN A 676 7.93 29.31 -9.13
C ASN A 676 8.42 28.34 -10.22
N ALA A 677 7.80 28.35 -11.41
CA ALA A 677 8.19 27.50 -12.52
C ALA A 677 9.57 27.81 -13.08
N ILE A 678 9.96 29.11 -13.11
CA ILE A 678 11.30 29.52 -13.51
C ILE A 678 12.36 29.07 -12.50
N ASN A 679 12.09 29.24 -11.20
CA ASN A 679 13.00 28.83 -10.14
C ASN A 679 13.08 27.30 -9.93
N ALA A 680 12.06 26.56 -10.38
CA ALA A 680 12.01 25.11 -10.23
C ALA A 680 12.96 24.38 -11.19
N ILE A 681 13.38 24.98 -12.30
CA ILE A 681 14.23 24.33 -13.29
C ILE A 681 15.64 24.87 -13.26
N THR A 682 16.58 24.05 -12.90
CA THR A 682 18.02 24.36 -12.99
C THR A 682 18.55 23.83 -14.31
N ARG A 683 19.27 24.73 -15.03
CA ARG A 683 19.92 24.42 -16.32
C ARG A 683 21.42 24.59 -16.20
N ASN A 684 22.18 23.79 -16.94
CA ASN A 684 23.61 23.93 -17.04
C ASN A 684 23.99 25.09 -17.97
N GLN A 685 25.30 25.38 -18.10
CA GLN A 685 25.84 26.45 -18.94
C GLN A 685 25.46 26.30 -20.44
N PHE A 686 25.07 25.12 -20.89
CA PHE A 686 24.63 24.86 -22.27
C PHE A 686 23.11 24.94 -22.43
N GLY A 687 22.38 25.20 -21.35
CA GLY A 687 20.92 25.32 -21.33
C GLY A 687 20.16 24.00 -21.12
N ALA A 688 20.86 22.88 -20.98
CA ALA A 688 20.21 21.59 -20.70
C ALA A 688 19.71 21.52 -19.25
N ILE A 689 18.54 20.94 -19.04
CA ILE A 689 17.94 20.73 -17.72
C ILE A 689 18.83 19.77 -16.90
N GLN A 690 19.19 20.20 -15.68
CA GLN A 690 19.92 19.38 -14.70
C GLN A 690 19.01 18.86 -13.59
N ASP A 691 18.07 19.70 -13.11
CA ASP A 691 17.13 19.34 -12.05
C ASP A 691 15.81 20.07 -12.28
N ILE A 692 14.72 19.41 -11.92
CA ILE A 692 13.38 19.98 -11.85
C ILE A 692 12.87 19.81 -10.42
N TYR A 693 12.78 20.90 -9.68
CA TYR A 693 12.31 20.90 -8.31
C TYR A 693 10.79 20.79 -8.24
N THR A 694 10.29 19.76 -7.60
CA THR A 694 8.85 19.43 -7.46
C THR A 694 8.44 19.42 -5.98
N PRO A 695 8.29 20.58 -5.32
CA PRO A 695 8.01 20.64 -3.89
C PRO A 695 6.60 20.11 -3.57
N LYS A 696 6.44 19.59 -2.35
CA LYS A 696 5.12 19.26 -1.80
C LYS A 696 4.27 20.52 -1.64
N GLN A 697 3.01 20.46 -2.12
CA GLN A 697 2.06 21.56 -2.03
C GLN A 697 0.61 21.08 -2.02
N ASN A 698 -0.33 21.96 -1.63
CA ASN A 698 -1.75 21.64 -1.65
C ASN A 698 -2.33 21.95 -3.03
N ILE A 699 -2.60 20.95 -3.84
CA ILE A 699 -2.90 21.13 -5.26
C ILE A 699 -4.20 20.51 -5.75
N ALA A 700 -4.64 19.38 -5.19
CA ALA A 700 -5.71 18.60 -5.79
C ALA A 700 -7.07 18.77 -5.09
N ARG A 701 -8.13 18.54 -5.85
CA ARG A 701 -9.50 18.36 -5.37
C ARG A 701 -10.04 17.04 -5.91
N GLU A 702 -10.69 16.26 -5.05
CA GLU A 702 -11.21 14.94 -5.40
C GLU A 702 -12.67 14.81 -4.97
N GLN A 703 -13.50 14.14 -5.79
CA GLN A 703 -14.90 13.88 -5.52
C GLN A 703 -15.21 12.42 -5.77
N VAL A 704 -15.75 11.75 -4.75
CA VAL A 704 -16.16 10.33 -4.84
C VAL A 704 -17.63 10.19 -4.45
N ASN A 705 -18.39 9.42 -5.25
CA ASN A 705 -19.75 9.00 -4.91
C ASN A 705 -19.84 7.48 -4.98
N ALA A 706 -20.34 6.88 -3.92
CA ALA A 706 -20.48 5.43 -3.83
C ALA A 706 -21.85 5.03 -3.26
N ILE A 707 -22.31 3.84 -3.61
CA ILE A 707 -23.43 3.15 -2.98
C ILE A 707 -22.90 1.88 -2.34
N THR A 708 -23.34 1.63 -1.11
CA THR A 708 -23.03 0.37 -0.41
C THR A 708 -24.33 -0.30 0.03
N ALA A 709 -24.35 -1.63 0.01
CA ALA A 709 -25.48 -2.41 0.51
C ALA A 709 -24.97 -3.58 1.35
N ASN A 710 -25.67 -3.87 2.46
CA ASN A 710 -25.37 -5.03 3.30
C ASN A 710 -26.67 -5.78 3.59
N LEU A 711 -26.61 -7.11 3.41
CA LEU A 711 -27.71 -8.03 3.64
C LEU A 711 -27.30 -9.06 4.69
N ASN A 712 -28.15 -9.29 5.69
CA ASN A 712 -28.05 -10.43 6.60
C ASN A 712 -29.40 -11.11 6.66
N TYR A 713 -29.42 -12.44 6.63
CA TYR A 713 -30.62 -13.25 6.75
C TYR A 713 -30.32 -14.59 7.42
N GLY A 714 -31.08 -14.90 8.45
CA GLY A 714 -31.01 -16.18 9.14
C GLY A 714 -32.33 -16.93 9.06
N VAL A 715 -32.30 -18.21 8.78
CA VAL A 715 -33.48 -19.07 8.73
C VAL A 715 -33.21 -20.39 9.45
N ASP A 716 -34.17 -20.81 10.26
CA ASP A 716 -34.20 -22.13 10.89
C ASP A 716 -34.92 -23.12 9.95
N ILE A 717 -34.23 -24.16 9.57
CA ILE A 717 -34.76 -25.22 8.68
C ILE A 717 -35.11 -26.49 9.44
N GLY A 718 -35.42 -26.38 10.73
CA GLY A 718 -35.93 -27.42 11.60
C GLY A 718 -34.89 -28.52 11.85
N LEU A 719 -35.22 -29.73 11.57
CA LEU A 719 -34.35 -30.91 11.77
C LEU A 719 -33.04 -30.85 10.97
N TYR A 720 -32.98 -30.00 9.96
CA TYR A 720 -31.79 -29.82 9.12
C TYR A 720 -30.84 -28.72 9.65
N GLY A 721 -31.17 -28.06 10.75
CA GLY A 721 -30.34 -27.02 11.37
C GLY A 721 -30.74 -25.59 10.97
N SER A 722 -29.79 -24.72 10.79
CA SER A 722 -30.02 -23.30 10.40
C SER A 722 -29.12 -22.87 9.27
N LEU A 723 -29.59 -21.91 8.50
CA LEU A 723 -28.82 -21.22 7.45
C LEU A 723 -28.69 -19.75 7.81
N SER A 724 -27.48 -19.20 7.63
CA SER A 724 -27.20 -17.78 7.75
C SER A 724 -26.60 -17.27 6.44
N PHE A 725 -27.18 -16.23 5.88
CA PHE A 725 -26.73 -15.58 4.68
C PHE A 725 -26.21 -14.18 5.04
N ALA A 726 -25.05 -13.82 4.51
CA ALA A 726 -24.54 -12.45 4.59
C ALA A 726 -24.01 -12.04 3.21
N GLY A 727 -24.28 -10.81 2.82
CA GLY A 727 -23.79 -10.24 1.57
C GLY A 727 -23.47 -8.77 1.71
N SER A 728 -22.47 -8.31 1.00
CA SER A 728 -22.16 -6.89 0.89
C SER A 728 -21.77 -6.52 -0.54
N TYR A 729 -22.12 -5.30 -0.90
CA TYR A 729 -21.90 -4.72 -2.23
C TYR A 729 -21.42 -3.29 -2.09
N SER A 730 -20.50 -2.88 -2.93
CA SER A 730 -20.12 -1.49 -3.13
C SER A 730 -19.96 -1.19 -4.62
N ASP A 731 -20.39 -0.01 -5.04
CA ASP A 731 -20.23 0.52 -6.40
C ASP A 731 -19.88 2.00 -6.33
N GLU A 732 -18.78 2.38 -6.97
CA GLU A 732 -18.41 3.75 -7.24
C GLU A 732 -18.95 4.17 -8.60
N PHE A 733 -19.75 5.21 -8.64
CA PHE A 733 -20.32 5.72 -9.89
C PHE A 733 -19.82 7.12 -10.26
N LYS A 734 -19.05 7.75 -9.35
CA LYS A 734 -18.31 8.97 -9.61
C LYS A 734 -16.99 8.93 -8.84
N HIS A 735 -15.89 9.19 -9.54
CA HIS A 735 -14.59 9.42 -8.96
C HIS A 735 -13.84 10.42 -9.86
N ASP A 736 -13.92 11.69 -9.49
CA ASP A 736 -13.36 12.80 -10.26
C ASP A 736 -12.26 13.48 -9.47
N GLN A 737 -11.13 13.75 -10.11
CA GLN A 737 -10.04 14.55 -9.53
C GLN A 737 -9.74 15.77 -10.41
N GLN A 738 -9.46 16.89 -9.77
CA GLN A 738 -8.95 18.11 -10.36
C GLN A 738 -7.50 18.31 -9.87
N PRO A 739 -6.48 18.06 -10.71
CA PRO A 739 -5.07 18.14 -10.29
C PRO A 739 -4.65 19.52 -9.80
N LEU A 740 -5.06 20.55 -10.52
CA LEU A 740 -4.79 21.95 -10.17
C LEU A 740 -6.06 22.80 -10.17
N ALA A 741 -6.04 23.89 -9.40
CA ALA A 741 -7.13 24.85 -9.41
C ALA A 741 -7.27 25.48 -10.80
N GLY A 742 -8.43 25.30 -11.45
CA GLY A 742 -8.69 25.77 -12.81
C GLY A 742 -8.60 24.68 -13.89
N ASP A 743 -7.98 23.55 -13.61
CA ASP A 743 -7.96 22.42 -14.52
C ASP A 743 -9.34 21.76 -14.67
N PRO A 744 -9.60 21.06 -15.78
CA PRO A 744 -10.78 20.23 -15.89
C PRO A 744 -10.72 19.07 -14.92
N PHE A 745 -11.87 18.62 -14.45
CA PHE A 745 -11.96 17.38 -13.69
C PHE A 745 -11.64 16.17 -14.58
N ILE A 746 -10.81 15.27 -14.06
CA ILE A 746 -10.49 13.98 -14.66
C ILE A 746 -11.36 12.93 -13.97
N ASN A 747 -12.13 12.19 -14.75
CA ASN A 747 -12.94 11.11 -14.23
C ASN A 747 -12.10 9.82 -14.16
N TYR A 748 -11.76 9.37 -12.97
CA TYR A 748 -10.94 8.18 -12.74
C TYR A 748 -11.59 6.89 -13.21
N LEU A 749 -12.93 6.82 -13.25
CA LEU A 749 -13.64 5.64 -13.75
C LEU A 749 -13.54 5.49 -15.28
N THR A 750 -13.20 6.56 -15.99
CA THR A 750 -13.07 6.58 -17.44
C THR A 750 -11.66 6.93 -17.93
N SER A 751 -10.79 7.43 -17.05
CA SER A 751 -9.37 7.75 -17.31
C SER A 751 -8.47 6.72 -16.64
N PRO A 752 -8.13 5.64 -17.34
CA PRO A 752 -7.45 4.50 -16.73
C PRO A 752 -6.02 4.80 -16.27
N LEU A 753 -5.39 5.84 -16.76
CA LEU A 753 -4.04 6.27 -16.32
C LEU A 753 -3.97 6.56 -14.83
N TYR A 754 -5.05 7.05 -14.24
CA TYR A 754 -5.09 7.55 -12.87
C TYR A 754 -5.65 6.55 -11.86
N SER A 755 -6.33 5.51 -12.30
CA SER A 755 -6.89 4.50 -11.41
C SER A 755 -7.03 3.15 -12.11
N THR A 756 -6.60 2.10 -11.42
CA THR A 756 -6.86 0.70 -11.77
C THR A 756 -7.86 0.06 -10.82
N ASP A 757 -8.55 0.85 -10.00
CA ASP A 757 -9.49 0.39 -8.99
C ASP A 757 -10.70 -0.32 -9.59
N PHE A 758 -11.32 -1.17 -8.79
CA PHE A 758 -12.56 -1.83 -9.18
C PHE A 758 -13.73 -0.84 -9.02
N LYS A 759 -14.51 -0.66 -10.07
CA LYS A 759 -15.75 0.11 -9.96
C LYS A 759 -16.69 -0.50 -8.91
N SER A 760 -16.75 -1.83 -8.81
CA SER A 760 -17.64 -2.51 -7.88
C SER A 760 -16.99 -3.74 -7.26
N LYS A 761 -17.39 -4.05 -6.02
CA LYS A 761 -16.99 -5.24 -5.29
C LYS A 761 -18.19 -5.87 -4.59
N VAL A 762 -18.23 -7.20 -4.59
CA VAL A 762 -19.31 -7.98 -3.96
C VAL A 762 -18.70 -9.10 -3.16
N ASN A 763 -19.21 -9.32 -1.96
CA ASN A 763 -18.96 -10.57 -1.27
C ASN A 763 -20.24 -11.13 -0.66
N ALA A 764 -20.30 -12.45 -0.55
CA ALA A 764 -21.44 -13.17 0.00
C ALA A 764 -20.98 -14.43 0.71
N SER A 765 -21.69 -14.80 1.76
CA SER A 765 -21.49 -16.09 2.45
C SER A 765 -22.80 -16.76 2.80
N VAL A 766 -22.79 -18.07 2.81
CA VAL A 766 -23.83 -18.89 3.39
C VAL A 766 -23.19 -19.86 4.38
N THR A 767 -23.70 -19.86 5.61
CA THR A 767 -23.26 -20.77 6.68
C THR A 767 -24.41 -21.68 7.05
N TRP A 768 -24.18 -22.99 6.97
CA TRP A 768 -25.06 -24.02 7.49
C TRP A 768 -24.53 -24.50 8.83
N SER A 769 -25.43 -24.59 9.84
CA SER A 769 -25.08 -25.06 11.18
C SER A 769 -26.07 -26.10 11.65
N LYS A 770 -25.56 -27.26 12.13
CA LYS A 770 -26.37 -28.35 12.68
C LYS A 770 -25.59 -29.13 13.73
N GLY A 771 -26.04 -29.07 14.99
CA GLY A 771 -25.36 -29.76 16.08
C GLY A 771 -23.90 -29.31 16.20
N ASP A 772 -22.99 -30.27 16.08
CA ASP A 772 -21.54 -30.03 16.21
C ASP A 772 -20.87 -29.59 14.91
N TRP A 773 -21.63 -29.37 13.84
CA TRP A 773 -21.13 -29.03 12.51
C TRP A 773 -21.52 -27.61 12.10
N ALA A 774 -20.55 -26.86 11.54
CA ALA A 774 -20.79 -25.64 10.79
C ALA A 774 -20.01 -25.69 9.47
N THR A 775 -20.67 -25.32 8.38
CA THR A 775 -20.04 -25.26 7.04
C THR A 775 -20.38 -23.95 6.39
N THR A 776 -19.37 -23.24 5.89
CA THR A 776 -19.55 -21.95 5.20
C THR A 776 -18.98 -22.03 3.80
N LEU A 777 -19.74 -21.48 2.85
CA LEU A 777 -19.25 -21.11 1.53
C LEU A 777 -19.24 -19.57 1.44
N TYR A 778 -18.10 -19.03 1.09
CA TYR A 778 -17.89 -17.60 0.89
C TYR A 778 -17.48 -17.34 -0.55
N ALA A 779 -17.99 -16.28 -1.15
CA ALA A 779 -17.61 -15.79 -2.47
C ALA A 779 -17.19 -14.34 -2.41
N ASN A 780 -16.10 -13.99 -3.12
CA ASN A 780 -15.66 -12.61 -3.36
C ASN A 780 -15.59 -12.37 -4.86
N ARG A 781 -16.14 -11.23 -5.31
CA ARG A 781 -16.07 -10.77 -6.69
C ARG A 781 -15.45 -9.38 -6.70
N ASP A 782 -14.26 -9.29 -7.24
CA ASP A 782 -13.63 -8.03 -7.65
C ASP A 782 -14.13 -7.67 -9.05
N GLY A 783 -14.53 -6.41 -9.24
CA GLY A 783 -15.04 -5.91 -10.51
C GLY A 783 -14.00 -5.94 -11.62
N ARG A 784 -14.39 -5.51 -12.80
CA ARG A 784 -13.44 -5.31 -13.89
C ARG A 784 -12.53 -4.11 -13.60
N SER A 785 -11.28 -4.19 -14.04
CA SER A 785 -10.32 -3.08 -14.01
C SER A 785 -9.77 -2.81 -15.42
N PRO A 786 -9.20 -1.61 -15.68
CA PRO A 786 -8.55 -1.33 -16.96
C PRO A 786 -7.44 -2.33 -17.25
N ASN A 787 -7.23 -2.65 -18.54
CA ASN A 787 -6.02 -3.39 -18.92
C ASN A 787 -4.80 -2.44 -19.03
N TYR A 788 -3.61 -2.99 -19.10
CA TYR A 788 -2.35 -2.22 -19.13
C TYR A 788 -2.31 -1.23 -20.29
N LEU A 789 -2.71 -1.67 -21.49
CA LEU A 789 -2.67 -0.80 -22.68
C LEU A 789 -3.61 0.40 -22.54
N ALA A 790 -4.78 0.21 -21.92
CA ALA A 790 -5.70 1.31 -21.62
C ALA A 790 -5.03 2.30 -20.64
N THR A 791 -4.33 1.83 -19.60
CA THR A 791 -3.64 2.70 -18.65
C THR A 791 -2.51 3.49 -19.29
N VAL A 792 -1.70 2.85 -20.14
CA VAL A 792 -0.58 3.51 -20.82
C VAL A 792 -1.05 4.55 -21.83
N LEU A 793 -2.09 4.24 -22.59
CA LEU A 793 -2.64 5.14 -23.60
C LEU A 793 -3.69 6.12 -23.03
N ASN A 794 -4.07 5.96 -21.77
CA ASN A 794 -5.12 6.73 -21.10
C ASN A 794 -6.42 6.83 -21.88
N ASN A 795 -6.85 5.73 -22.47
CA ASN A 795 -8.13 5.66 -23.19
C ASN A 795 -8.61 4.23 -23.36
N TYR A 796 -9.88 4.08 -23.76
CA TYR A 796 -10.52 2.81 -24.06
C TYR A 796 -10.86 2.64 -25.55
N THR A 797 -10.40 3.54 -26.42
CA THR A 797 -10.79 3.59 -27.83
C THR A 797 -9.70 3.09 -28.78
N ALA A 798 -8.45 3.04 -28.35
CA ALA A 798 -7.35 2.52 -29.15
C ALA A 798 -7.45 0.99 -29.28
N PRO A 799 -6.97 0.42 -30.39
CA PRO A 799 -6.98 -1.03 -30.60
C PRO A 799 -6.27 -1.77 -29.45
N GLY A 800 -6.94 -2.79 -28.89
CA GLY A 800 -6.42 -3.60 -27.78
C GLY A 800 -6.65 -3.02 -26.38
N THR A 801 -7.10 -1.77 -26.27
CA THR A 801 -7.50 -1.18 -24.98
C THR A 801 -8.85 -1.72 -24.52
N GLY A 802 -9.05 -1.78 -23.21
CA GLY A 802 -10.28 -2.29 -22.61
C GLY A 802 -10.11 -2.64 -21.13
N TYR A 803 -10.84 -3.66 -20.71
CA TYR A 803 -10.88 -4.13 -19.33
C TYR A 803 -10.44 -5.59 -19.23
N VAL A 804 -9.76 -5.92 -18.15
CA VAL A 804 -9.67 -7.31 -17.68
C VAL A 804 -10.97 -7.70 -16.99
N SER A 805 -11.35 -8.98 -17.12
CA SER A 805 -12.62 -9.49 -16.59
C SER A 805 -12.66 -9.46 -15.06
N ALA A 806 -13.88 -9.40 -14.51
CA ALA A 806 -14.08 -9.55 -13.08
C ALA A 806 -13.51 -10.89 -12.56
N TRP A 807 -12.91 -10.86 -11.38
CA TRP A 807 -12.36 -12.03 -10.71
C TRP A 807 -13.28 -12.48 -9.58
N VAL A 808 -13.68 -13.73 -9.64
CA VAL A 808 -14.53 -14.34 -8.60
C VAL A 808 -13.79 -15.51 -7.98
N THR A 809 -13.60 -15.47 -6.67
CA THR A 809 -13.01 -16.54 -5.88
C THR A 809 -14.00 -17.07 -4.85
N TYR A 810 -13.83 -18.32 -4.44
CA TYR A 810 -14.67 -18.98 -3.43
C TYR A 810 -13.79 -19.55 -2.33
N ASN A 811 -14.21 -19.34 -1.08
CA ASN A 811 -13.63 -20.03 0.08
C ASN A 811 -14.66 -20.99 0.67
N ALA A 812 -14.20 -22.09 1.24
CA ALA A 812 -15.04 -23.02 1.98
C ALA A 812 -14.43 -23.32 3.33
N SER A 813 -15.26 -23.47 4.35
CA SER A 813 -14.83 -23.92 5.66
C SER A 813 -15.78 -24.99 6.21
N VAL A 814 -15.21 -25.95 6.91
CA VAL A 814 -15.94 -26.96 7.67
C VAL A 814 -15.39 -26.98 9.07
N GLN A 815 -16.27 -26.79 10.05
CA GLN A 815 -15.95 -26.85 11.47
C GLN A 815 -16.70 -28.03 12.10
N TYR A 816 -16.00 -28.79 12.91
CA TYR A 816 -16.55 -29.90 13.66
C TYR A 816 -16.13 -29.82 15.12
N SER A 817 -17.10 -29.79 16.04
CA SER A 817 -16.89 -29.69 17.48
C SER A 817 -17.26 -31.01 18.17
N PRO A 818 -16.38 -32.03 18.11
CA PRO A 818 -16.67 -33.35 18.68
C PRO A 818 -16.93 -33.31 20.18
N THR A 819 -16.42 -32.28 20.84
CA THR A 819 -16.67 -32.01 22.26
C THR A 819 -16.82 -30.51 22.48
N LYS A 820 -17.35 -30.10 23.62
CA LYS A 820 -17.45 -28.67 23.99
C LYS A 820 -16.08 -27.98 24.09
N ASN A 821 -15.02 -28.75 24.16
CA ASN A 821 -13.66 -28.25 24.37
C ASN A 821 -12.79 -28.25 23.11
N LEU A 822 -13.14 -29.04 22.09
CA LEU A 822 -12.34 -29.21 20.89
C LEU A 822 -13.15 -28.80 19.66
N THR A 823 -12.60 -27.89 18.86
CA THR A 823 -13.08 -27.58 17.51
C THR A 823 -11.98 -27.88 16.51
N LEU A 824 -12.32 -28.64 15.49
CA LEU A 824 -11.46 -28.92 14.34
C LEU A 824 -12.01 -28.16 13.14
N SER A 825 -11.15 -27.44 12.44
CA SER A 825 -11.55 -26.66 11.27
C SER A 825 -10.70 -27.06 10.06
N PHE A 826 -11.36 -27.20 8.90
CA PHE A 826 -10.70 -27.31 7.62
C PHE A 826 -11.15 -26.12 6.76
N LEU A 827 -10.18 -25.29 6.35
CA LEU A 827 -10.42 -24.07 5.57
C LEU A 827 -9.77 -24.23 4.21
N VAL A 828 -10.47 -23.83 3.16
CA VAL A 828 -9.94 -23.80 1.79
C VAL A 828 -10.21 -22.42 1.19
N ASN A 829 -9.17 -21.65 0.99
CA ASN A 829 -9.24 -20.38 0.28
C ASN A 829 -9.00 -20.63 -1.21
N ASN A 830 -9.70 -19.89 -2.06
CA ASN A 830 -9.70 -20.07 -3.51
C ASN A 830 -9.98 -21.56 -3.89
N LEU A 831 -11.14 -22.04 -3.49
CA LEU A 831 -11.57 -23.45 -3.61
C LEU A 831 -11.34 -24.05 -5.01
N PHE A 832 -11.52 -23.26 -6.06
CA PHE A 832 -11.38 -23.69 -7.45
C PHE A 832 -10.00 -23.43 -8.04
N ASN A 833 -9.03 -22.98 -7.24
CA ASN A 833 -7.67 -22.68 -7.67
C ASN A 833 -7.63 -21.68 -8.84
N LYS A 834 -8.52 -20.69 -8.82
CA LYS A 834 -8.66 -19.74 -9.90
C LYS A 834 -7.57 -18.67 -9.83
N MET A 835 -6.73 -18.59 -10.86
CA MET A 835 -5.75 -17.53 -10.99
C MET A 835 -6.41 -16.20 -11.41
N PRO A 836 -5.76 -15.05 -11.17
CA PRO A 836 -6.29 -13.78 -11.59
C PRO A 836 -6.47 -13.70 -13.11
N PRO A 837 -7.28 -12.73 -13.58
CA PRO A 837 -7.45 -12.53 -15.02
C PRO A 837 -6.13 -12.13 -15.67
N VAL A 838 -5.81 -12.77 -16.78
CA VAL A 838 -4.63 -12.46 -17.59
C VAL A 838 -4.89 -11.17 -18.37
N ASP A 839 -3.95 -10.26 -18.31
CA ASP A 839 -3.93 -9.05 -19.13
C ASP A 839 -3.02 -9.27 -20.34
N ASN A 840 -3.61 -9.61 -21.49
CA ASN A 840 -2.87 -9.87 -22.72
C ASN A 840 -2.19 -8.60 -23.29
N SER A 841 -2.52 -7.42 -22.80
CA SER A 841 -1.88 -6.17 -23.21
C SER A 841 -0.65 -5.83 -22.36
N TYR A 842 -0.46 -6.53 -21.26
CA TYR A 842 0.65 -6.31 -20.34
C TYR A 842 1.97 -6.81 -20.95
N PRO A 843 3.00 -5.95 -21.03
CA PRO A 843 4.27 -6.34 -21.65
C PRO A 843 5.09 -7.29 -20.78
N GLY A 844 4.69 -7.47 -19.51
CA GLY A 844 5.20 -8.51 -18.65
C GLY A 844 6.64 -8.34 -18.18
N TYR A 845 6.99 -7.17 -17.68
CA TYR A 845 8.38 -6.92 -17.32
C TYR A 845 8.81 -7.47 -15.96
N ILE A 846 7.89 -7.62 -14.98
CA ILE A 846 8.33 -7.82 -13.60
C ILE A 846 7.72 -9.05 -12.93
N VAL A 847 6.42 -9.24 -12.93
CA VAL A 847 5.78 -10.26 -12.07
C VAL A 847 4.90 -11.24 -12.84
N GLY A 848 4.41 -10.90 -14.02
CA GLY A 848 3.51 -11.72 -14.82
C GLY A 848 2.42 -10.90 -15.50
N PRO A 849 1.64 -11.51 -16.42
CA PRO A 849 0.65 -10.81 -17.22
C PRO A 849 -0.65 -10.55 -16.44
N TYR A 850 -0.55 -9.94 -15.27
CA TYR A 850 -1.69 -9.57 -14.43
C TYR A 850 -1.36 -8.33 -13.60
N ASN A 851 -2.38 -7.61 -13.14
CA ASN A 851 -2.19 -6.45 -12.26
C ASN A 851 -1.92 -6.92 -10.82
N SER A 852 -0.66 -6.95 -10.42
CA SER A 852 -0.22 -7.38 -9.08
C SER A 852 -0.61 -6.43 -7.95
N THR A 853 -1.06 -5.21 -8.24
CA THR A 853 -1.59 -4.30 -7.21
C THR A 853 -3.03 -4.64 -6.82
N ASN A 854 -3.76 -5.31 -7.71
CA ASN A 854 -5.17 -5.68 -7.51
C ASN A 854 -5.38 -7.16 -7.17
N TYR A 855 -4.47 -8.03 -7.59
CA TYR A 855 -4.67 -9.47 -7.52
C TYR A 855 -3.46 -10.18 -6.93
N ASP A 856 -3.72 -11.24 -6.18
CA ASP A 856 -2.71 -12.21 -5.79
C ASP A 856 -2.75 -13.47 -6.68
N VAL A 857 -1.66 -14.21 -6.68
CA VAL A 857 -1.51 -15.49 -7.39
C VAL A 857 -1.28 -16.65 -6.44
N TYR A 858 -1.73 -16.55 -5.20
CA TYR A 858 -1.52 -17.61 -4.20
C TYR A 858 -2.12 -18.94 -4.62
N GLY A 859 -3.23 -18.91 -5.37
CA GLY A 859 -3.95 -20.11 -5.75
C GLY A 859 -4.74 -20.70 -4.57
N ARG A 860 -4.99 -22.01 -4.59
CA ARG A 860 -5.73 -22.70 -3.53
C ARG A 860 -4.84 -22.90 -2.31
N GLN A 861 -5.27 -22.34 -1.19
CA GLN A 861 -4.64 -22.49 0.12
C GLN A 861 -5.55 -23.33 1.01
N MET A 862 -4.98 -24.30 1.71
CA MET A 862 -5.69 -25.20 2.60
C MET A 862 -5.11 -25.09 4.00
N TYR A 863 -5.98 -25.11 5.01
CA TYR A 863 -5.58 -25.00 6.41
C TYR A 863 -6.31 -26.05 7.25
N LEU A 864 -5.57 -26.73 8.12
CA LEU A 864 -6.09 -27.51 9.22
C LEU A 864 -5.84 -26.74 10.52
N GLU A 865 -6.89 -26.61 11.31
CA GLU A 865 -6.85 -25.89 12.57
C GLU A 865 -7.51 -26.72 13.68
N ALA A 866 -6.91 -26.68 14.85
CA ALA A 866 -7.44 -27.31 16.04
C ALA A 866 -7.42 -26.30 17.18
N THR A 867 -8.61 -25.96 17.67
CA THR A 867 -8.81 -25.07 18.81
C THR A 867 -9.26 -25.88 20.02
N TYR A 868 -8.48 -25.88 21.09
CA TYR A 868 -8.79 -26.56 22.35
C TYR A 868 -9.01 -25.57 23.48
N LYS A 869 -10.18 -25.62 24.11
CA LYS A 869 -10.54 -24.87 25.31
C LYS A 869 -10.35 -25.75 26.53
N PHE A 870 -9.42 -25.40 27.40
CA PHE A 870 -9.19 -26.18 28.64
C PHE A 870 -10.38 -26.03 29.61
N ALA A 871 -10.62 -27.03 30.44
CA ALA A 871 -11.58 -26.87 31.51
C ALA A 871 -11.14 -25.76 32.47
N LYS A 872 -12.09 -24.94 32.94
CA LYS A 872 -11.78 -23.99 33.99
C LYS A 872 -11.20 -24.76 35.19
N PRO A 873 -10.06 -24.32 35.77
CA PRO A 873 -9.69 -24.78 37.09
C PRO A 873 -10.84 -24.44 38.04
N GLY A 874 -11.40 -25.41 38.73
CA GLY A 874 -12.53 -25.26 39.67
C GLY A 874 -12.17 -24.34 40.85
#